data_1c3b2b647c1deb1fef4f16302684a058
#
_entry.id   1c3b2b647c1deb1fef4f16302684a058
#
_cell.length_a   1.000
_cell.length_b   1.000
_cell.length_c   1.000
_cell.angle_alpha   90.00
_cell.angle_beta   90.00
_cell.angle_gamma   90.00
#
_symmetry.space_group_name_H-M   'P 1'
#
loop_
_entity.id
_entity.type
_entity.pdbx_description
1 polymer ?
#
loop_
_entity_poly.entity_id
_entity_poly.type
_entity_poly.pdbx_seq_one_letter_code
_entity_poly.pdbx_strand_id
1 'polypeptide(L)'
;MAGVTKKQKFMQKNLVIVESPAKAKTIEKFLGKDFKVLSSYGHIRDLKKIEFSIDVDKDFKPHYEIPADKKKLVTQLKEEAEQAETVWLASDEDREGEAIAWHLYEVLKLKPEHTRRIVFHEITKGAILKAIENPRDIDINLVDAQQARRILDRIVGFELSPVLWKKVKPAHSAGRVQSVAVRLIVAREREKHAFQPEASYRVTAVFLVPDTDGKTVEMKAELAHRLKTKAEARKLLESCKAATFTISDITTRPLKKTPAAPFTTSTLQQEAARKLGFTVAQTMMVAQRLYESGLITYMRTDSVNLSELAVNASRETISNLMGERYVHNRHFATKTKGAQEAHEAIRPTYMENAKIECTPQERKLYDLIWKLTIASQIADAEVEKTTVTFAISNETETFTATGEVVKFDGFLRVYREPYDDDVETQEDEARLLPPLKKGQKLEHEGITATERFTQHPPRYTEASLVRKLEELGIGRPSTYAPTISTIQQREYVIKGEKAGEERTYNVLNLQGNEITDNNHTEITGAEKSKLMPTDTGIVVNDFLIEYFPDILDYNFTASVEKQFDEIAEGDKQWTAILKTFYKKFHPSVENTLAAKTAHKAGERILGTDPVSGKQVSVKIGRFGPVAQIGTAEDEEKPRFAQVKKEMSIETITLEEALELFKLPRTLGEYEGKNVVVGAGRFEPYIQNNGLYPSLPKTIAPM
;
A
#
# COMPACT_ATOMS: atom_id res chain seq x y z
N MET A 1 -20.78 -46.72 51.01
CA MET A 1 -19.85 -46.68 49.89
C MET A 1 -19.33 -45.26 49.75
N ALA A 2 -18.12 -45.01 50.23
CA ALA A 2 -17.51 -43.69 50.16
C ALA A 2 -16.84 -43.54 48.78
N GLY A 3 -17.34 -42.60 48.00
CA GLY A 3 -16.75 -42.23 46.70
C GLY A 3 -15.40 -41.55 46.92
N VAL A 4 -14.33 -42.28 46.58
CA VAL A 4 -12.98 -41.71 46.54
C VAL A 4 -12.89 -40.83 45.33
N THR A 5 -13.04 -39.51 45.52
CA THR A 5 -12.63 -38.52 44.53
C THR A 5 -11.11 -38.62 44.36
N LYS A 6 -10.65 -39.18 43.22
CA LYS A 6 -9.24 -39.11 42.81
C LYS A 6 -8.89 -37.64 42.68
N LYS A 7 -8.15 -37.09 43.66
CA LYS A 7 -7.45 -35.80 43.50
C LYS A 7 -6.51 -35.94 42.29
N GLN A 8 -6.82 -35.31 41.21
CA GLN A 8 -5.97 -35.21 40.01
C GLN A 8 -4.68 -34.51 40.48
N LYS A 9 -3.56 -35.19 40.44
CA LYS A 9 -2.27 -34.64 40.86
C LYS A 9 -1.70 -33.91 39.66
N PHE A 10 -1.86 -32.60 39.60
CA PHE A 10 -1.24 -31.78 38.56
C PHE A 10 0.29 -31.84 38.68
N MET A 11 0.96 -32.03 37.52
CA MET A 11 2.42 -32.09 37.46
C MET A 11 3.07 -30.73 37.32
N GLN A 12 2.34 -29.74 36.85
CA GLN A 12 2.77 -28.33 36.75
C GLN A 12 1.66 -27.37 37.17
N LYS A 13 2.04 -26.18 37.66
CA LYS A 13 1.05 -25.22 38.11
C LYS A 13 0.37 -24.48 36.92
N ASN A 14 1.18 -23.93 36.02
CA ASN A 14 0.68 -23.04 34.98
C ASN A 14 1.22 -23.43 33.61
N LEU A 15 0.31 -23.54 32.63
CA LEU A 15 0.63 -23.65 31.22
C LEU A 15 0.21 -22.36 30.52
N VAL A 16 1.15 -21.66 29.86
CA VAL A 16 0.86 -20.49 29.03
C VAL A 16 0.93 -20.89 27.56
N ILE A 17 -0.10 -20.61 26.80
CA ILE A 17 -0.15 -20.90 25.36
C ILE A 17 -0.19 -19.58 24.57
N VAL A 18 0.79 -19.37 23.71
CA VAL A 18 0.93 -18.21 22.80
C VAL A 18 0.88 -18.67 21.36
N GLU A 19 0.79 -17.75 20.40
CA GLU A 19 0.68 -18.09 18.97
C GLU A 19 2.02 -18.34 18.28
N SER A 20 3.16 -17.84 18.82
CA SER A 20 4.45 -18.02 18.16
C SER A 20 5.56 -18.55 19.09
N PRO A 21 6.52 -19.36 18.56
CA PRO A 21 7.65 -19.87 19.36
C PRO A 21 8.58 -18.76 19.86
N ALA A 22 8.74 -17.67 19.07
CA ALA A 22 9.58 -16.56 19.48
C ALA A 22 8.99 -15.83 20.69
N LYS A 23 7.67 -15.57 20.66
CA LYS A 23 6.93 -15.01 21.77
C LYS A 23 6.99 -15.90 23.00
N ALA A 24 6.84 -17.24 22.83
CA ALA A 24 6.96 -18.20 23.93
C ALA A 24 8.31 -18.07 24.62
N LYS A 25 9.39 -18.06 23.85
CA LYS A 25 10.77 -17.95 24.38
C LYS A 25 11.01 -16.62 25.11
N THR A 26 10.41 -15.53 24.65
CA THR A 26 10.55 -14.22 25.30
C THR A 26 9.78 -14.16 26.62
N ILE A 27 8.52 -14.64 26.64
CA ILE A 27 7.67 -14.63 27.83
C ILE A 27 8.20 -15.58 28.92
N GLU A 28 8.68 -16.77 28.53
CA GLU A 28 9.21 -17.75 29.49
C GLU A 28 10.36 -17.19 30.35
N LYS A 29 11.16 -16.26 29.81
CA LYS A 29 12.23 -15.58 30.55
C LYS A 29 11.70 -14.67 31.67
N PHE A 30 10.48 -14.19 31.56
CA PHE A 30 9.87 -13.28 32.53
C PHE A 30 9.07 -14.00 33.60
N LEU A 31 8.58 -15.19 33.29
CA LEU A 31 7.79 -16.01 34.20
C LEU A 31 8.72 -16.98 34.97
N GLY A 32 8.41 -17.27 36.21
CA GLY A 32 9.21 -18.16 37.04
C GLY A 32 9.01 -19.64 36.67
N LYS A 33 9.67 -20.52 37.42
CA LYS A 33 9.68 -22.00 37.23
C LYS A 33 8.30 -22.66 37.34
N ASP A 34 7.31 -21.98 37.90
CA ASP A 34 5.94 -22.46 38.02
C ASP A 34 5.13 -22.34 36.72
N PHE A 35 5.72 -21.74 35.66
CA PHE A 35 5.11 -21.53 34.35
C PHE A 35 5.86 -22.27 33.25
N LYS A 36 5.13 -23.00 32.43
CA LYS A 36 5.59 -23.58 31.17
C LYS A 36 4.95 -22.82 30.02
N VAL A 37 5.75 -22.37 29.06
CA VAL A 37 5.23 -21.59 27.93
C VAL A 37 5.38 -22.39 26.64
N LEU A 38 4.28 -22.58 25.93
CA LEU A 38 4.22 -23.30 24.66
C LEU A 38 3.58 -22.44 23.56
N SER A 39 3.82 -22.82 22.31
CA SER A 39 3.26 -22.16 21.15
C SER A 39 2.24 -23.03 20.43
N SER A 40 1.14 -22.42 19.97
CA SER A 40 0.16 -23.03 19.05
C SER A 40 0.58 -22.94 17.57
N TYR A 41 1.64 -22.19 17.26
CA TYR A 41 2.03 -21.87 15.88
C TYR A 41 0.88 -21.29 15.06
N GLY A 42 0.15 -20.34 15.63
CA GLY A 42 -1.04 -19.70 15.05
C GLY A 42 -2.32 -20.52 15.27
N HIS A 43 -3.25 -20.45 14.32
CA HIS A 43 -4.50 -21.19 14.40
C HIS A 43 -4.29 -22.70 14.37
N ILE A 44 -4.98 -23.42 15.26
CA ILE A 44 -4.93 -24.89 15.36
C ILE A 44 -6.08 -25.57 14.64
N ARG A 45 -7.14 -24.86 14.27
CA ARG A 45 -8.23 -25.32 13.44
C ARG A 45 -8.70 -24.22 12.50
N ASP A 46 -9.27 -24.58 11.35
CA ASP A 46 -9.85 -23.66 10.38
C ASP A 46 -11.02 -24.34 9.64
N LEU A 47 -11.74 -23.57 8.83
CA LEU A 47 -12.70 -24.13 7.86
C LEU A 47 -11.96 -25.05 6.88
N LYS A 48 -12.59 -26.16 6.46
CA LYS A 48 -11.98 -27.08 5.51
C LYS A 48 -11.57 -26.37 4.22
N LYS A 49 -10.40 -26.69 3.69
CA LYS A 49 -9.83 -25.97 2.54
C LYS A 49 -10.62 -26.14 1.24
N ILE A 50 -11.14 -27.34 1.00
CA ILE A 50 -11.73 -27.74 -0.29
C ILE A 50 -13.25 -27.64 -0.27
N GLU A 51 -13.89 -27.62 0.90
CA GLU A 51 -15.33 -27.59 1.06
C GLU A 51 -15.82 -26.18 1.45
N PHE A 52 -17.09 -25.90 1.16
CA PHE A 52 -17.73 -24.65 1.58
C PHE A 52 -17.71 -24.47 3.12
N SER A 53 -17.97 -25.58 3.83
CA SER A 53 -17.85 -25.70 5.31
C SER A 53 -18.71 -24.74 6.13
N ILE A 54 -19.83 -24.29 5.58
CA ILE A 54 -20.79 -23.41 6.23
C ILE A 54 -22.19 -23.97 6.01
N ASP A 55 -22.96 -24.16 7.08
CA ASP A 55 -24.35 -24.57 7.02
C ASP A 55 -25.22 -23.31 7.05
N VAL A 56 -25.65 -22.87 5.85
CA VAL A 56 -26.43 -21.63 5.68
C VAL A 56 -27.79 -21.73 6.36
N ASP A 57 -28.42 -22.91 6.32
CA ASP A 57 -29.76 -23.14 6.91
C ASP A 57 -29.75 -23.22 8.43
N LYS A 58 -28.56 -23.41 9.03
CA LYS A 58 -28.34 -23.40 10.48
C LYS A 58 -27.56 -22.15 10.92
N ASP A 59 -28.08 -20.98 10.59
CA ASP A 59 -27.52 -19.68 10.99
C ASP A 59 -26.04 -19.54 10.66
N PHE A 60 -25.61 -20.00 9.46
CA PHE A 60 -24.23 -19.95 8.98
C PHE A 60 -23.22 -20.68 9.86
N LYS A 61 -23.65 -21.77 10.52
CA LYS A 61 -22.79 -22.56 11.39
C LYS A 61 -21.53 -23.06 10.66
N PRO A 62 -20.34 -22.68 11.13
CA PRO A 62 -19.10 -23.14 10.50
C PRO A 62 -18.74 -24.56 10.92
N HIS A 63 -18.16 -25.32 9.97
CA HIS A 63 -17.59 -26.64 10.20
C HIS A 63 -16.06 -26.55 10.20
N TYR A 64 -15.48 -26.49 11.38
CA TYR A 64 -14.05 -26.42 11.60
C TYR A 64 -13.40 -27.81 11.58
N GLU A 65 -12.18 -27.89 11.05
CA GLU A 65 -11.30 -29.07 11.15
C GLU A 65 -9.93 -28.71 11.68
N ILE A 66 -9.25 -29.69 12.26
CA ILE A 66 -7.83 -29.55 12.64
C ILE A 66 -7.02 -30.02 11.43
N PRO A 67 -6.21 -29.14 10.80
CA PRO A 67 -5.37 -29.49 9.68
C PRO A 67 -4.42 -30.65 10.03
N ALA A 68 -4.10 -31.51 9.06
CA ALA A 68 -3.32 -32.71 9.30
C ALA A 68 -1.94 -32.45 9.92
N ASP A 69 -1.30 -31.35 9.52
CA ASP A 69 -0.01 -30.86 10.05
C ASP A 69 -0.08 -30.37 11.51
N LYS A 70 -1.28 -30.03 11.99
CA LYS A 70 -1.50 -29.55 13.37
C LYS A 70 -1.89 -30.65 14.36
N LYS A 71 -2.29 -31.83 13.88
CA LYS A 71 -2.79 -32.91 14.76
C LYS A 71 -1.82 -33.28 15.88
N LYS A 72 -0.54 -33.46 15.57
CA LYS A 72 0.49 -33.78 16.58
C LYS A 72 0.65 -32.69 17.62
N LEU A 73 0.67 -31.43 17.18
CA LEU A 73 0.74 -30.29 18.07
C LEU A 73 -0.47 -30.22 19.00
N VAL A 74 -1.67 -30.40 18.46
CA VAL A 74 -2.91 -30.41 19.27
C VAL A 74 -2.88 -31.51 20.32
N THR A 75 -2.41 -32.73 19.97
CA THR A 75 -2.24 -33.82 20.92
C THR A 75 -1.30 -33.42 22.06
N GLN A 76 -0.12 -32.88 21.71
CA GLN A 76 0.85 -32.40 22.71
C GLN A 76 0.27 -31.32 23.63
N LEU A 77 -0.39 -30.29 23.04
CA LEU A 77 -1.00 -29.21 23.84
C LEU A 77 -2.09 -29.73 24.76
N LYS A 78 -2.85 -30.74 24.34
CA LYS A 78 -3.89 -31.38 25.16
C LYS A 78 -3.30 -32.12 26.35
N GLU A 79 -2.27 -32.94 26.13
CA GLU A 79 -1.57 -33.67 27.18
C GLU A 79 -0.97 -32.72 28.24
N GLU A 80 -0.38 -31.61 27.79
CA GLU A 80 0.17 -30.58 28.66
C GLU A 80 -0.91 -29.81 29.43
N ALA A 81 -2.05 -29.50 28.79
CA ALA A 81 -3.16 -28.83 29.44
C ALA A 81 -3.84 -29.71 30.51
N GLU A 82 -3.92 -31.03 30.29
CA GLU A 82 -4.45 -31.99 31.28
C GLU A 82 -3.56 -32.13 32.54
N GLN A 83 -2.27 -31.80 32.40
CA GLN A 83 -1.28 -31.84 33.49
C GLN A 83 -1.16 -30.51 34.24
N ALA A 84 -1.70 -29.43 33.69
CA ALA A 84 -1.64 -28.09 34.27
C ALA A 84 -2.80 -27.82 35.22
N GLU A 85 -2.53 -27.13 36.34
CA GLU A 85 -3.58 -26.63 37.25
C GLU A 85 -4.35 -25.48 36.61
N THR A 86 -3.64 -24.57 35.93
CA THR A 86 -4.23 -23.43 35.23
C THR A 86 -3.62 -23.32 33.83
N VAL A 87 -4.48 -23.11 32.81
CA VAL A 87 -4.09 -22.84 31.43
C VAL A 87 -4.34 -21.37 31.14
N TRP A 88 -3.31 -20.67 30.71
CA TRP A 88 -3.31 -19.26 30.34
C TRP A 88 -3.27 -19.11 28.83
N LEU A 89 -4.30 -18.51 28.23
CA LEU A 89 -4.38 -18.21 26.82
C LEU A 89 -3.84 -16.80 26.61
N ALA A 90 -2.68 -16.68 25.96
CA ALA A 90 -1.88 -15.47 25.86
C ALA A 90 -1.59 -15.06 24.41
N SER A 91 -2.54 -15.32 23.49
CA SER A 91 -2.48 -14.83 22.12
C SER A 91 -2.67 -13.30 22.05
N ASP A 92 -2.34 -12.71 20.90
CA ASP A 92 -2.44 -11.27 20.66
C ASP A 92 -3.81 -10.70 21.01
N GLU A 93 -3.88 -9.40 21.20
CA GLU A 93 -5.10 -8.71 21.65
C GLU A 93 -6.09 -8.42 20.51
N ASP A 94 -5.71 -8.65 19.26
CA ASP A 94 -6.62 -8.44 18.14
C ASP A 94 -7.66 -9.60 17.99
N ARG A 95 -8.61 -9.42 17.06
CA ARG A 95 -9.66 -10.41 16.76
C ARG A 95 -9.12 -11.78 16.39
N GLU A 96 -7.96 -11.81 15.68
CA GLU A 96 -7.33 -13.07 15.28
C GLU A 96 -6.76 -13.80 16.50
N GLY A 97 -6.10 -13.08 17.41
CA GLY A 97 -5.60 -13.65 18.66
C GLY A 97 -6.74 -14.13 19.57
N GLU A 98 -7.85 -13.40 19.65
CA GLU A 98 -9.02 -13.83 20.41
C GLU A 98 -9.66 -15.10 19.84
N ALA A 99 -9.75 -15.20 18.51
CA ALA A 99 -10.20 -16.42 17.84
C ALA A 99 -9.26 -17.61 18.07
N ILE A 100 -7.93 -17.38 18.10
CA ILE A 100 -6.95 -18.42 18.45
C ILE A 100 -7.19 -18.91 19.86
N ALA A 101 -7.37 -18.01 20.84
CA ALA A 101 -7.66 -18.37 22.23
C ALA A 101 -8.96 -19.20 22.33
N TRP A 102 -10.03 -18.79 21.66
CA TRP A 102 -11.29 -19.51 21.63
C TRP A 102 -11.15 -20.88 20.96
N HIS A 103 -10.43 -20.99 19.84
CA HIS A 103 -10.16 -22.27 19.19
C HIS A 103 -9.37 -23.23 20.10
N LEU A 104 -8.38 -22.73 20.84
CA LEU A 104 -7.64 -23.50 21.82
C LEU A 104 -8.57 -23.99 22.94
N TYR A 105 -9.38 -23.09 23.48
CA TYR A 105 -10.35 -23.42 24.53
C TYR A 105 -11.26 -24.59 24.11
N GLU A 106 -11.86 -24.50 22.93
CA GLU A 106 -12.77 -25.49 22.39
C GLU A 106 -12.09 -26.84 22.08
N VAL A 107 -10.95 -26.79 21.35
CA VAL A 107 -10.26 -28.00 20.87
C VAL A 107 -9.61 -28.79 22.00
N LEU A 108 -9.00 -28.10 22.96
CA LEU A 108 -8.37 -28.72 24.14
C LEU A 108 -9.41 -29.08 25.21
N LYS A 109 -10.69 -28.70 25.02
CA LYS A 109 -11.79 -28.91 25.98
C LYS A 109 -11.47 -28.38 27.38
N LEU A 110 -10.96 -27.14 27.40
CA LEU A 110 -10.56 -26.49 28.64
C LEU A 110 -11.80 -26.22 29.52
N LYS A 111 -11.60 -26.21 30.84
CA LYS A 111 -12.66 -25.89 31.80
C LYS A 111 -12.54 -24.43 32.22
N PRO A 112 -13.68 -23.71 32.36
CA PRO A 112 -13.68 -22.29 32.75
C PRO A 112 -12.89 -22.00 34.03
N GLU A 113 -13.08 -22.87 35.05
CA GLU A 113 -12.44 -22.74 36.37
C GLU A 113 -10.90 -22.83 36.30
N HIS A 114 -10.36 -23.51 35.30
CA HIS A 114 -8.91 -23.72 35.08
C HIS A 114 -8.33 -22.92 33.93
N THR A 115 -9.12 -22.04 33.30
CA THR A 115 -8.68 -21.26 32.12
C THR A 115 -8.69 -19.78 32.43
N ARG A 116 -7.65 -19.10 31.96
CA ARG A 116 -7.52 -17.63 32.07
C ARG A 116 -7.08 -17.08 30.74
N ARG A 117 -7.64 -15.95 30.34
CA ARG A 117 -7.21 -15.17 29.17
C ARG A 117 -6.41 -13.97 29.65
N ILE A 118 -5.23 -13.74 29.09
CA ILE A 118 -4.42 -12.55 29.34
C ILE A 118 -4.09 -11.86 28.01
N VAL A 119 -4.08 -10.52 28.05
CA VAL A 119 -3.75 -9.65 26.92
C VAL A 119 -2.72 -8.62 27.36
N PHE A 120 -1.89 -8.21 26.42
CA PHE A 120 -0.84 -7.21 26.63
C PHE A 120 -0.45 -6.56 25.32
N HIS A 121 -0.18 -5.26 25.35
CA HIS A 121 0.21 -4.48 24.17
C HIS A 121 1.71 -4.58 23.86
N GLU A 122 2.51 -5.02 24.84
CA GLU A 122 3.96 -5.16 24.74
C GLU A 122 4.46 -6.38 25.50
N ILE A 123 5.56 -6.96 25.04
CA ILE A 123 6.16 -8.12 25.67
C ILE A 123 7.32 -7.68 26.57
N THR A 124 6.97 -7.01 27.66
CA THR A 124 7.92 -6.64 28.73
C THR A 124 7.58 -7.40 30.01
N LYS A 125 8.59 -7.53 30.90
CA LYS A 125 8.36 -8.21 32.18
C LYS A 125 7.21 -7.59 32.98
N GLY A 126 7.16 -6.26 33.04
CA GLY A 126 6.11 -5.53 33.77
C GLY A 126 4.73 -5.79 33.19
N ALA A 127 4.57 -5.69 31.85
CA ALA A 127 3.29 -5.90 31.18
C ALA A 127 2.80 -7.36 31.35
N ILE A 128 3.69 -8.34 31.20
CA ILE A 128 3.35 -9.76 31.38
C ILE A 128 2.91 -10.08 32.80
N LEU A 129 3.65 -9.62 33.83
CA LEU A 129 3.27 -9.85 35.22
C LEU A 129 1.96 -9.17 35.56
N LYS A 130 1.74 -7.92 35.11
CA LYS A 130 0.47 -7.21 35.26
C LYS A 130 -0.70 -7.94 34.60
N ALA A 131 -0.49 -8.54 33.41
CA ALA A 131 -1.51 -9.32 32.73
C ALA A 131 -1.87 -10.61 33.50
N ILE A 132 -0.89 -11.30 34.11
CA ILE A 132 -1.10 -12.47 34.98
C ILE A 132 -1.94 -12.09 36.22
N GLU A 133 -1.70 -10.89 36.78
CA GLU A 133 -2.46 -10.40 37.95
C GLU A 133 -3.90 -9.98 37.58
N ASN A 134 -4.16 -9.64 36.33
CA ASN A 134 -5.45 -9.13 35.85
C ASN A 134 -5.98 -9.95 34.65
N PRO A 135 -6.24 -11.25 34.83
CA PRO A 135 -6.81 -12.08 33.77
C PRO A 135 -8.28 -11.68 33.49
N ARG A 136 -8.72 -11.98 32.29
CA ARG A 136 -10.11 -11.85 31.87
C ARG A 136 -10.65 -13.15 31.25
N ASP A 137 -11.88 -13.16 30.88
CA ASP A 137 -12.46 -14.22 30.05
C ASP A 137 -12.20 -13.96 28.56
N ILE A 138 -12.47 -14.95 27.72
CA ILE A 138 -12.45 -14.80 26.26
C ILE A 138 -13.56 -13.85 25.86
N ASP A 139 -13.25 -12.86 25.07
CA ASP A 139 -14.23 -11.92 24.52
C ASP A 139 -14.92 -12.52 23.30
N ILE A 140 -16.15 -12.99 23.51
CA ILE A 140 -16.94 -13.65 22.47
C ILE A 140 -17.34 -12.69 21.36
N ASN A 141 -17.51 -11.40 21.64
CA ASN A 141 -17.82 -10.42 20.60
C ASN A 141 -16.67 -10.26 19.59
N LEU A 142 -15.42 -10.24 20.09
CA LEU A 142 -14.23 -10.26 19.22
C LEU A 142 -14.13 -11.56 18.41
N VAL A 143 -14.44 -12.71 19.02
CA VAL A 143 -14.50 -14.01 18.32
C VAL A 143 -15.55 -13.98 17.23
N ASP A 144 -16.74 -13.48 17.52
CA ASP A 144 -17.85 -13.39 16.58
C ASP A 144 -17.53 -12.44 15.42
N ALA A 145 -16.86 -11.33 15.69
CA ALA A 145 -16.40 -10.42 14.64
C ALA A 145 -15.38 -11.08 13.68
N GLN A 146 -14.45 -11.88 14.22
CA GLN A 146 -13.52 -12.66 13.41
C GLN A 146 -14.23 -13.76 12.63
N GLN A 147 -15.15 -14.49 13.25
CA GLN A 147 -15.97 -15.52 12.58
C GLN A 147 -16.80 -14.92 11.45
N ALA A 148 -17.48 -13.80 11.70
CA ALA A 148 -18.26 -13.10 10.68
C ALA A 148 -17.43 -12.77 9.44
N ARG A 149 -16.24 -12.19 9.64
CA ARG A 149 -15.30 -11.91 8.57
C ARG A 149 -14.89 -13.18 7.83
N ARG A 150 -14.45 -14.21 8.58
CA ARG A 150 -13.97 -15.47 8.02
C ARG A 150 -15.03 -16.17 7.18
N ILE A 151 -16.27 -16.19 7.66
CA ILE A 151 -17.40 -16.81 6.99
C ILE A 151 -17.82 -16.01 5.75
N LEU A 152 -17.93 -14.68 5.86
CA LEU A 152 -18.29 -13.82 4.73
C LEU A 152 -17.26 -13.92 3.60
N ASP A 153 -15.97 -13.85 3.92
CA ASP A 153 -14.91 -13.99 2.92
C ASP A 153 -14.88 -15.40 2.30
N ARG A 154 -15.27 -16.44 3.08
CA ARG A 154 -15.46 -17.80 2.57
C ARG A 154 -16.63 -17.88 1.57
N ILE A 155 -17.77 -17.31 1.91
CA ILE A 155 -18.96 -17.27 1.03
C ILE A 155 -18.60 -16.59 -0.29
N VAL A 156 -18.05 -15.36 -0.22
CA VAL A 156 -17.65 -14.61 -1.41
C VAL A 156 -16.66 -15.39 -2.27
N GLY A 157 -15.60 -15.92 -1.66
CA GLY A 157 -14.55 -16.64 -2.39
C GLY A 157 -15.05 -17.95 -3.04
N PHE A 158 -15.83 -18.73 -2.34
CA PHE A 158 -16.33 -20.02 -2.82
C PHE A 158 -17.45 -19.91 -3.87
N GLU A 159 -18.27 -18.87 -3.79
CA GLU A 159 -19.35 -18.67 -4.77
C GLU A 159 -18.88 -17.91 -6.01
N LEU A 160 -18.01 -16.90 -5.89
CA LEU A 160 -17.51 -16.15 -7.05
C LEU A 160 -16.45 -16.91 -7.86
N SER A 161 -15.59 -17.70 -7.22
CA SER A 161 -14.51 -18.36 -7.94
C SER A 161 -15.02 -19.34 -9.02
N PRO A 162 -16.04 -20.18 -8.78
CA PRO A 162 -16.64 -21.02 -9.83
C PRO A 162 -17.26 -20.22 -10.98
N VAL A 163 -17.85 -19.05 -10.68
CA VAL A 163 -18.36 -18.14 -11.71
C VAL A 163 -17.23 -17.67 -12.63
N LEU A 164 -16.12 -17.22 -12.05
CA LEU A 164 -14.93 -16.81 -12.80
C LEU A 164 -14.36 -17.97 -13.63
N TRP A 165 -14.34 -19.19 -13.08
CA TRP A 165 -13.84 -20.37 -13.81
C TRP A 165 -14.69 -20.69 -15.04
N LYS A 166 -16.00 -20.55 -14.92
CA LYS A 166 -16.94 -20.82 -16.01
C LYS A 166 -16.98 -19.70 -17.05
N LYS A 167 -16.95 -18.46 -16.61
CA LYS A 167 -17.23 -17.28 -17.46
C LYS A 167 -15.97 -16.54 -17.96
N VAL A 168 -14.88 -16.60 -17.22
CA VAL A 168 -13.62 -15.91 -17.56
C VAL A 168 -12.55 -16.94 -17.87
N LYS A 169 -11.94 -17.55 -16.85
CA LYS A 169 -10.86 -18.54 -17.01
C LYS A 169 -10.71 -19.38 -15.73
N PRO A 170 -10.40 -20.70 -15.85
CA PRO A 170 -10.07 -21.53 -14.70
C PRO A 170 -8.94 -20.98 -13.84
N ALA A 171 -8.92 -21.35 -12.56
CA ALA A 171 -7.94 -20.98 -11.55
C ALA A 171 -7.95 -19.50 -11.09
N HIS A 172 -8.89 -18.68 -11.56
CA HIS A 172 -9.07 -17.32 -11.01
C HIS A 172 -9.97 -17.36 -9.78
N SER A 173 -9.74 -16.43 -8.87
CA SER A 173 -10.52 -16.30 -7.64
C SER A 173 -10.79 -14.85 -7.31
N ALA A 174 -11.95 -14.60 -6.73
CA ALA A 174 -12.33 -13.29 -6.23
C ALA A 174 -12.36 -13.29 -4.69
N GLY A 175 -12.27 -12.11 -4.12
CA GLY A 175 -12.43 -11.89 -2.70
C GLY A 175 -12.79 -10.43 -2.46
N ARG A 176 -13.59 -10.14 -1.47
CA ARG A 176 -14.18 -8.83 -1.22
C ARG A 176 -13.14 -7.68 -1.23
N VAL A 177 -12.19 -7.69 -0.33
CA VAL A 177 -11.18 -6.61 -0.23
C VAL A 177 -10.20 -6.63 -1.42
N GLN A 178 -9.81 -7.81 -1.85
CA GLN A 178 -8.83 -7.99 -2.94
C GLN A 178 -9.35 -7.48 -4.27
N SER A 179 -10.61 -7.78 -4.61
CA SER A 179 -11.22 -7.32 -5.86
C SER A 179 -11.38 -5.81 -5.91
N VAL A 180 -11.69 -5.20 -4.77
CA VAL A 180 -11.76 -3.75 -4.62
C VAL A 180 -10.37 -3.09 -4.75
N ALA A 181 -9.32 -3.72 -4.22
CA ALA A 181 -7.94 -3.25 -4.40
C ALA A 181 -7.52 -3.29 -5.88
N VAL A 182 -7.88 -4.36 -6.61
CA VAL A 182 -7.65 -4.45 -8.07
C VAL A 182 -8.43 -3.35 -8.80
N ARG A 183 -9.69 -3.10 -8.42
CA ARG A 183 -10.52 -2.03 -8.99
C ARG A 183 -9.86 -0.66 -8.87
N LEU A 184 -9.28 -0.32 -7.71
CA LEU A 184 -8.56 0.95 -7.51
C LEU A 184 -7.38 1.09 -8.49
N ILE A 185 -6.64 0.01 -8.71
CA ILE A 185 -5.47 0.01 -9.60
C ILE A 185 -5.91 0.12 -11.07
N VAL A 186 -6.95 -0.62 -11.49
CA VAL A 186 -7.51 -0.54 -12.85
C VAL A 186 -8.10 0.85 -13.12
N ALA A 187 -8.83 1.41 -12.17
CA ALA A 187 -9.39 2.76 -12.31
C ALA A 187 -8.28 3.81 -12.49
N ARG A 188 -7.19 3.71 -11.73
CA ARG A 188 -6.04 4.60 -11.86
C ARG A 188 -5.33 4.44 -13.20
N GLU A 189 -5.23 3.23 -13.72
CA GLU A 189 -4.65 2.99 -15.05
C GLU A 189 -5.48 3.67 -16.14
N ARG A 190 -6.81 3.58 -16.06
CA ARG A 190 -7.75 4.22 -16.98
C ARG A 190 -7.74 5.74 -16.86
N GLU A 191 -7.68 6.28 -15.65
CA GLU A 191 -7.47 7.72 -15.44
C GLU A 191 -6.20 8.21 -16.14
N LYS A 192 -5.12 7.44 -16.03
CA LYS A 192 -3.86 7.78 -16.69
C LYS A 192 -3.96 7.75 -18.22
N HIS A 193 -4.61 6.73 -18.80
CA HIS A 193 -4.79 6.62 -20.25
C HIS A 193 -5.72 7.70 -20.81
N ALA A 194 -6.71 8.11 -20.06
CA ALA A 194 -7.65 9.17 -20.46
C ALA A 194 -7.09 10.58 -20.28
N PHE A 195 -5.99 10.73 -19.54
CA PHE A 195 -5.42 12.03 -19.22
C PHE A 195 -4.80 12.70 -20.43
N GLN A 196 -5.18 13.97 -20.66
CA GLN A 196 -4.61 14.83 -21.69
C GLN A 196 -3.75 15.90 -21.01
N PRO A 197 -2.42 15.93 -21.25
CA PRO A 197 -1.56 16.94 -20.65
C PRO A 197 -1.84 18.32 -21.25
N GLU A 198 -1.99 19.31 -20.37
CA GLU A 198 -2.14 20.71 -20.76
C GLU A 198 -0.81 21.44 -20.58
N ALA A 199 -0.38 22.16 -21.63
CA ALA A 199 0.85 22.95 -21.60
C ALA A 199 0.61 24.32 -20.93
N SER A 200 1.59 24.80 -20.19
CA SER A 200 1.63 26.16 -19.62
C SER A 200 3.09 26.58 -19.43
N TYR A 201 3.33 27.89 -19.36
CA TYR A 201 4.68 28.43 -19.16
C TYR A 201 4.91 28.86 -17.73
N ARG A 202 5.92 28.27 -17.10
CA ARG A 202 6.48 28.71 -15.82
C ARG A 202 7.55 29.76 -16.11
N VAL A 203 7.40 30.96 -15.55
CA VAL A 203 8.37 32.05 -15.77
C VAL A 203 9.19 32.25 -14.50
N THR A 204 10.52 32.17 -14.63
CA THR A 204 11.47 32.34 -13.54
C THR A 204 12.45 33.45 -13.89
N ALA A 205 12.63 34.39 -12.99
CA ALA A 205 13.66 35.44 -13.05
C ALA A 205 14.82 35.11 -12.09
N VAL A 206 16.03 35.38 -12.51
CA VAL A 206 17.24 35.35 -11.65
C VAL A 206 17.66 36.76 -11.38
N PHE A 207 17.47 37.22 -10.16
CA PHE A 207 17.89 38.55 -9.69
C PHE A 207 19.26 38.51 -9.03
N LEU A 208 20.04 39.57 -9.28
CA LEU A 208 21.37 39.78 -8.69
C LEU A 208 21.25 40.65 -7.44
N VAL A 209 21.60 40.11 -6.30
CA VAL A 209 21.42 40.74 -5.00
C VAL A 209 22.74 40.73 -4.23
N PRO A 210 23.15 41.83 -3.59
CA PRO A 210 24.31 41.82 -2.70
C PRO A 210 23.96 41.06 -1.39
N ASP A 211 24.83 40.14 -0.97
CA ASP A 211 24.77 39.49 0.32
C ASP A 211 25.27 40.36 1.46
N THR A 212 25.36 39.81 2.67
CA THR A 212 25.88 40.49 3.86
C THR A 212 27.35 40.94 3.75
N ASP A 213 28.11 40.25 2.91
CA ASP A 213 29.53 40.50 2.68
C ASP A 213 29.79 41.41 1.45
N GLY A 214 28.72 41.88 0.81
CA GLY A 214 28.75 42.70 -0.39
C GLY A 214 29.05 41.93 -1.68
N LYS A 215 29.04 40.61 -1.63
CA LYS A 215 29.11 39.75 -2.84
C LYS A 215 27.78 39.66 -3.52
N THR A 216 27.77 39.66 -4.84
CA THR A 216 26.55 39.44 -5.61
C THR A 216 26.16 37.94 -5.58
N VAL A 217 24.94 37.65 -5.17
CA VAL A 217 24.34 36.33 -5.16
C VAL A 217 23.09 36.28 -6.05
N GLU A 218 22.87 35.14 -6.68
CA GLU A 218 21.70 34.91 -7.51
C GLU A 218 20.49 34.52 -6.64
N MET A 219 19.35 35.17 -6.90
CA MET A 219 18.10 34.88 -6.27
C MET A 219 17.04 34.56 -7.31
N LYS A 220 16.51 33.35 -7.30
CA LYS A 220 15.44 32.96 -8.17
C LYS A 220 14.07 33.40 -7.66
N ALA A 221 13.28 34.00 -8.52
CA ALA A 221 11.90 34.37 -8.26
C ALA A 221 11.00 33.83 -9.38
N GLU A 222 9.80 33.45 -9.05
CA GLU A 222 8.84 32.87 -9.97
C GLU A 222 7.65 33.83 -10.18
N LEU A 223 7.13 33.88 -11.40
CA LEU A 223 5.88 34.61 -11.70
C LEU A 223 4.74 34.02 -10.86
N ALA A 224 3.88 34.87 -10.32
CA ALA A 224 2.82 34.47 -9.40
C ALA A 224 1.85 33.40 -9.95
N HIS A 225 1.73 33.35 -11.27
CA HIS A 225 0.91 32.32 -11.97
C HIS A 225 1.57 31.87 -13.27
N ARG A 226 1.14 30.71 -13.76
CA ARG A 226 1.61 30.19 -15.05
C ARG A 226 0.87 30.87 -16.22
N LEU A 227 1.59 31.15 -17.29
CA LEU A 227 1.00 31.67 -18.53
C LEU A 227 0.52 30.53 -19.40
N LYS A 228 -0.61 30.71 -20.10
CA LYS A 228 -1.25 29.62 -20.83
C LYS A 228 -0.59 29.35 -22.20
N THR A 229 -0.04 30.35 -22.82
CA THR A 229 0.47 30.24 -24.20
C THR A 229 1.87 30.79 -24.35
N LYS A 230 2.60 30.29 -25.36
CA LYS A 230 3.90 30.80 -25.78
C LYS A 230 3.85 32.28 -26.13
N ALA A 231 2.72 32.73 -26.74
CA ALA A 231 2.55 34.14 -27.12
C ALA A 231 2.49 35.05 -25.88
N GLU A 232 1.75 34.64 -24.85
CA GLU A 232 1.70 35.36 -23.56
C GLU A 232 3.09 35.42 -22.91
N ALA A 233 3.80 34.28 -22.89
CA ALA A 233 5.14 34.20 -22.32
C ALA A 233 6.11 35.13 -23.06
N ARG A 234 6.09 35.11 -24.40
CA ARG A 234 6.91 35.98 -25.22
C ARG A 234 6.58 37.47 -25.02
N LYS A 235 5.30 37.82 -24.94
CA LYS A 235 4.85 39.20 -24.69
C LYS A 235 5.38 39.71 -23.35
N LEU A 236 5.31 38.90 -22.28
CA LEU A 236 5.86 39.27 -20.99
C LEU A 236 7.39 39.49 -21.05
N LEU A 237 8.13 38.58 -21.71
CA LEU A 237 9.57 38.71 -21.85
C LEU A 237 9.96 39.97 -22.66
N GLU A 238 9.22 40.31 -23.71
CA GLU A 238 9.42 41.56 -24.49
C GLU A 238 9.20 42.79 -23.61
N SER A 239 8.16 42.77 -22.77
CA SER A 239 7.88 43.84 -21.82
C SER A 239 9.00 43.97 -20.78
N CYS A 240 9.57 42.87 -20.33
CA CYS A 240 10.66 42.86 -19.35
C CYS A 240 11.98 43.44 -19.86
N LYS A 241 12.22 43.55 -21.19
CA LYS A 241 13.45 44.13 -21.76
C LYS A 241 13.74 45.56 -21.27
N ALA A 242 12.71 46.38 -21.18
CA ALA A 242 12.80 47.76 -20.76
C ALA A 242 12.30 47.99 -19.33
N ALA A 243 11.93 46.94 -18.63
CA ALA A 243 11.37 47.05 -17.28
C ALA A 243 12.43 47.25 -16.22
N THR A 244 12.08 48.00 -15.18
CA THR A 244 12.80 48.04 -13.93
C THR A 244 12.12 47.13 -12.92
N PHE A 245 12.89 46.33 -12.19
CA PHE A 245 12.41 45.43 -11.18
C PHE A 245 12.66 46.05 -9.79
N THR A 246 11.60 46.13 -9.00
CA THR A 246 11.68 46.77 -7.67
C THR A 246 10.99 45.86 -6.65
N ILE A 247 11.58 45.71 -5.50
CA ILE A 247 10.96 45.02 -4.37
C ILE A 247 9.79 45.87 -3.88
N SER A 248 8.57 45.41 -4.21
CA SER A 248 7.32 46.08 -3.85
C SER A 248 6.88 45.74 -2.43
N ASP A 249 7.12 44.52 -1.99
CA ASP A 249 6.76 44.06 -0.66
C ASP A 249 7.69 42.98 -0.11
N ILE A 250 7.85 42.96 1.21
CA ILE A 250 8.55 41.92 1.96
C ILE A 250 7.68 41.55 3.15
N THR A 251 7.12 40.37 3.15
CA THR A 251 6.28 39.86 4.24
C THR A 251 6.96 38.71 4.94
N THR A 252 7.25 38.86 6.22
CA THR A 252 7.76 37.77 7.06
C THR A 252 6.69 37.31 8.02
N ARG A 253 6.43 35.99 8.03
CA ARG A 253 5.42 35.37 8.91
C ARG A 253 6.05 34.24 9.70
N PRO A 254 5.82 34.18 11.02
CA PRO A 254 6.19 33.01 11.79
C PRO A 254 5.32 31.83 11.39
N LEU A 255 5.93 30.66 11.23
CA LEU A 255 5.27 29.40 10.93
C LEU A 255 5.74 28.36 11.95
N LYS A 256 4.80 27.63 12.53
CA LYS A 256 5.10 26.47 13.36
C LYS A 256 4.85 25.21 12.55
N LYS A 257 5.86 24.32 12.51
CA LYS A 257 5.73 22.98 11.97
C LYS A 257 5.59 22.01 13.15
N THR A 258 4.52 21.22 13.14
CA THR A 258 4.24 20.22 14.18
C THR A 258 4.68 18.84 13.71
N PRO A 259 5.16 17.97 14.61
CA PRO A 259 5.51 16.60 14.25
C PRO A 259 4.28 15.77 13.94
N ALA A 260 4.46 14.71 13.13
CA ALA A 260 3.45 13.69 12.91
C ALA A 260 3.15 12.90 14.20
N ALA A 261 1.97 12.28 14.23
CA ALA A 261 1.60 11.35 15.29
C ALA A 261 2.49 10.09 15.26
N PRO A 262 2.57 9.35 16.38
CA PRO A 262 3.20 8.03 16.41
C PRO A 262 2.59 7.07 15.38
N PHE A 263 3.34 6.04 15.01
CA PHE A 263 2.93 5.12 13.95
C PHE A 263 1.69 4.29 14.26
N THR A 264 0.78 4.25 13.30
CA THR A 264 -0.17 3.15 13.09
C THR A 264 0.45 2.11 12.17
N THR A 265 -0.20 0.96 11.97
CA THR A 265 0.21 -0.03 10.96
C THR A 265 0.33 0.59 9.58
N SER A 266 -0.66 1.35 9.15
CA SER A 266 -0.69 2.00 7.83
C SER A 266 0.44 3.00 7.64
N THR A 267 0.62 3.91 8.59
CA THR A 267 1.66 4.95 8.48
C THR A 267 3.07 4.36 8.58
N LEU A 268 3.27 3.29 9.38
CA LEU A 268 4.55 2.56 9.43
C LEU A 268 4.87 1.91 8.08
N GLN A 269 3.89 1.27 7.44
CA GLN A 269 4.07 0.65 6.12
C GLN A 269 4.43 1.70 5.06
N GLN A 270 3.79 2.86 5.09
CA GLN A 270 4.05 3.97 4.18
C GLN A 270 5.47 4.53 4.35
N GLU A 271 5.85 4.86 5.57
CA GLU A 271 7.17 5.44 5.86
C GLU A 271 8.33 4.45 5.67
N ALA A 272 8.13 3.17 6.02
CA ALA A 272 9.12 2.14 5.77
C ALA A 272 9.35 1.92 4.26
N ALA A 273 8.29 2.00 3.45
CA ALA A 273 8.43 1.93 2.00
C ALA A 273 9.20 3.14 1.43
N ARG A 274 8.90 4.36 1.90
CA ARG A 274 9.54 5.60 1.43
C ARG A 274 11.00 5.69 1.86
N LYS A 275 11.28 5.51 3.15
CA LYS A 275 12.61 5.74 3.75
C LYS A 275 13.54 4.54 3.68
N LEU A 276 13.00 3.32 3.74
CA LEU A 276 13.80 2.09 3.83
C LEU A 276 13.71 1.24 2.56
N GLY A 277 12.78 1.54 1.65
CA GLY A 277 12.51 0.73 0.46
C GLY A 277 11.90 -0.64 0.79
N PHE A 278 11.29 -0.81 1.95
CA PHE A 278 10.67 -2.07 2.35
C PHE A 278 9.33 -2.25 1.65
N THR A 279 9.01 -3.48 1.27
CA THR A 279 7.64 -3.82 0.89
C THR A 279 6.73 -3.81 2.11
N VAL A 280 5.42 -3.68 1.89
CA VAL A 280 4.44 -3.73 2.97
C VAL A 280 4.52 -5.06 3.75
N ALA A 281 4.66 -6.18 3.03
CA ALA A 281 4.84 -7.50 3.65
C ALA A 281 6.15 -7.60 4.47
N GLN A 282 7.25 -7.08 3.93
CA GLN A 282 8.54 -7.06 4.63
C GLN A 282 8.46 -6.22 5.90
N THR A 283 7.82 -5.05 5.85
CA THR A 283 7.62 -4.19 7.01
C THR A 283 6.89 -4.93 8.13
N MET A 284 5.79 -5.61 7.80
CA MET A 284 5.03 -6.37 8.80
C MET A 284 5.80 -7.57 9.37
N MET A 285 6.56 -8.28 8.54
CA MET A 285 7.41 -9.38 8.99
C MET A 285 8.50 -8.92 9.97
N VAL A 286 9.14 -7.79 9.68
CA VAL A 286 10.19 -7.23 10.55
C VAL A 286 9.57 -6.67 11.84
N ALA A 287 8.44 -5.96 11.75
CA ALA A 287 7.72 -5.44 12.91
C ALA A 287 7.25 -6.58 13.84
N GLN A 288 6.76 -7.69 13.28
CA GLN A 288 6.39 -8.88 14.05
C GLN A 288 7.57 -9.42 14.88
N ARG A 289 8.76 -9.50 14.29
CA ARG A 289 9.97 -9.95 14.99
C ARG A 289 10.38 -9.01 16.11
N LEU A 290 10.32 -7.70 15.87
CA LEU A 290 10.60 -6.68 16.89
C LEU A 290 9.61 -6.78 18.06
N TYR A 291 8.33 -6.95 17.78
CA TYR A 291 7.31 -7.16 18.80
C TYR A 291 7.55 -8.43 19.61
N GLU A 292 7.72 -9.57 18.95
CA GLU A 292 7.94 -10.86 19.61
C GLU A 292 9.24 -10.91 20.44
N SER A 293 10.21 -10.06 20.09
CA SER A 293 11.44 -9.85 20.86
C SER A 293 11.28 -8.88 22.03
N GLY A 294 10.09 -8.26 22.17
CA GLY A 294 9.78 -7.30 23.24
C GLY A 294 10.40 -5.92 23.03
N LEU A 295 10.72 -5.54 21.78
CA LEU A 295 11.40 -4.29 21.45
C LEU A 295 10.45 -3.16 21.06
N ILE A 296 9.27 -3.49 20.54
CA ILE A 296 8.20 -2.55 20.19
C ILE A 296 6.87 -3.03 20.72
N THR A 297 5.89 -2.13 20.78
CA THR A 297 4.47 -2.46 21.05
C THR A 297 3.86 -3.22 19.89
N TYR A 298 2.64 -3.72 20.07
CA TYR A 298 1.92 -4.48 19.05
C TYR A 298 1.78 -3.71 17.74
N MET A 299 2.18 -4.34 16.65
CA MET A 299 2.33 -3.66 15.35
C MET A 299 1.05 -3.61 14.50
N ARG A 300 -0.03 -4.28 14.91
CA ARG A 300 -1.33 -4.21 14.23
C ARG A 300 -2.27 -3.31 15.00
N THR A 301 -2.15 -2.01 14.79
CA THR A 301 -2.93 -0.99 15.46
C THR A 301 -3.28 0.16 14.51
N ASP A 302 -4.43 0.74 14.69
CA ASP A 302 -4.86 2.00 14.07
C ASP A 302 -4.85 3.17 15.07
N SER A 303 -4.41 2.91 16.31
CA SER A 303 -4.26 3.90 17.36
C SER A 303 -2.97 4.72 17.18
N VAL A 304 -3.08 6.01 17.47
CA VAL A 304 -1.95 6.96 17.58
C VAL A 304 -1.66 7.35 19.03
N ASN A 305 -2.37 6.74 19.99
CA ASN A 305 -2.25 7.07 21.40
C ASN A 305 -0.95 6.50 22.00
N LEU A 306 -0.37 7.22 22.95
CA LEU A 306 0.70 6.74 23.82
C LEU A 306 0.20 6.65 25.24
N SER A 307 0.59 5.60 25.99
CA SER A 307 0.31 5.50 27.41
C SER A 307 1.07 6.59 28.19
N GLU A 308 0.59 6.94 29.36
CA GLU A 308 1.26 7.88 30.26
C GLU A 308 2.69 7.45 30.59
N LEU A 309 2.95 6.15 30.72
CA LEU A 309 4.30 5.62 30.91
C LEU A 309 5.20 5.94 29.72
N ALA A 310 4.70 5.78 28.49
CA ALA A 310 5.44 6.07 27.27
C ALA A 310 5.70 7.57 27.11
N VAL A 311 4.71 8.42 27.40
CA VAL A 311 4.86 9.89 27.36
C VAL A 311 5.91 10.34 28.38
N ASN A 312 5.89 9.84 29.61
CA ASN A 312 6.85 10.18 30.64
C ASN A 312 8.27 9.69 30.30
N ALA A 313 8.41 8.45 29.82
CA ALA A 313 9.70 7.91 29.36
C ALA A 313 10.27 8.71 28.16
N SER A 314 9.41 9.12 27.24
CA SER A 314 9.81 9.99 26.12
C SER A 314 10.32 11.35 26.63
N ARG A 315 9.61 11.95 27.58
CA ARG A 315 10.00 13.21 28.22
C ARG A 315 11.38 13.12 28.83
N GLU A 316 11.64 12.12 29.66
CA GLU A 316 12.94 11.89 30.30
C GLU A 316 14.06 11.70 29.25
N THR A 317 13.78 10.91 28.22
CA THR A 317 14.73 10.67 27.14
C THR A 317 15.06 11.95 26.38
N ILE A 318 14.03 12.77 26.02
CA ILE A 318 14.23 14.03 25.31
C ILE A 318 14.99 15.02 26.18
N SER A 319 14.62 15.16 27.45
CA SER A 319 15.29 16.05 28.39
C SER A 319 16.78 15.68 28.51
N ASN A 320 17.10 14.41 28.64
CA ASN A 320 18.48 13.92 28.76
C ASN A 320 19.31 14.12 27.47
N LEU A 321 18.69 13.95 26.30
CA LEU A 321 19.40 14.04 25.02
C LEU A 321 19.54 15.46 24.48
N MET A 322 18.54 16.31 24.71
CA MET A 322 18.43 17.63 24.04
C MET A 322 18.12 18.79 25.00
N GLY A 323 17.70 18.52 26.23
CA GLY A 323 17.30 19.50 27.23
C GLY A 323 15.80 19.81 27.27
N GLU A 324 15.34 20.40 28.35
CA GLU A 324 13.92 20.65 28.65
C GLU A 324 13.21 21.53 27.57
N ARG A 325 13.93 22.39 26.87
CA ARG A 325 13.36 23.23 25.80
C ARG A 325 12.72 22.43 24.69
N TYR A 326 13.19 21.18 24.44
CA TYR A 326 12.70 20.32 23.39
C TYR A 326 11.49 19.47 23.84
N VAL A 327 11.22 19.39 25.13
CA VAL A 327 10.11 18.60 25.66
C VAL A 327 8.77 19.26 25.37
N HIS A 328 7.85 18.51 24.78
CA HIS A 328 6.46 18.93 24.61
C HIS A 328 5.54 17.71 24.58
N ASN A 329 4.98 17.38 25.74
CA ASN A 329 4.06 16.25 25.86
C ASN A 329 2.80 16.48 25.01
N ARG A 330 2.52 15.57 24.06
CA ARG A 330 1.35 15.62 23.20
C ARG A 330 0.52 14.36 23.38
N HIS A 331 -0.79 14.57 23.43
CA HIS A 331 -1.78 13.52 23.31
C HIS A 331 -2.40 13.60 21.92
N PHE A 332 -2.38 12.51 21.19
CA PHE A 332 -2.97 12.41 19.87
C PHE A 332 -4.31 11.70 19.99
N ALA A 333 -5.35 12.24 19.37
CA ALA A 333 -6.65 11.59 19.31
C ALA A 333 -6.77 10.79 18.00
N THR A 334 -7.17 9.54 18.11
CA THR A 334 -7.47 8.69 16.94
C THR A 334 -8.74 9.20 16.27
N LYS A 335 -8.64 9.55 14.98
CA LYS A 335 -9.77 10.11 14.22
C LYS A 335 -10.76 9.05 13.72
N THR A 336 -10.39 7.80 13.76
CA THR A 336 -11.17 6.68 13.23
C THR A 336 -12.22 6.26 14.27
N LYS A 337 -13.50 6.48 13.98
CA LYS A 337 -14.60 5.90 14.76
C LYS A 337 -14.52 4.37 14.63
N GLY A 338 -14.44 3.66 15.74
CA GLY A 338 -14.24 2.20 15.78
C GLY A 338 -12.77 1.77 15.87
N ALA A 339 -11.83 2.71 16.00
CA ALA A 339 -10.50 2.37 16.50
C ALA A 339 -10.65 1.77 17.89
N GLN A 340 -10.03 0.63 18.14
CA GLN A 340 -10.00 0.04 19.48
C GLN A 340 -9.17 0.98 20.35
N GLU A 341 -9.84 1.86 21.10
CA GLU A 341 -9.21 2.90 21.95
C GLU A 341 -8.25 2.32 23.00
N ALA A 342 -8.38 1.02 23.28
CA ALA A 342 -7.50 0.28 24.19
C ALA A 342 -6.07 0.06 23.64
N HIS A 343 -5.83 0.23 22.35
CA HIS A 343 -4.53 -0.03 21.73
C HIS A 343 -3.64 1.21 21.77
N GLU A 344 -2.35 1.00 22.01
CA GLU A 344 -1.32 2.02 21.81
C GLU A 344 -0.86 2.09 20.35
N ALA A 345 -0.21 3.19 20.00
CA ALA A 345 0.57 3.32 18.77
C ALA A 345 1.77 2.35 18.76
N ILE A 346 2.35 2.15 17.58
CA ILE A 346 3.60 1.39 17.43
C ILE A 346 4.76 2.26 17.95
N ARG A 347 5.37 1.84 19.04
CA ARG A 347 6.47 2.54 19.72
C ARG A 347 7.51 1.58 20.27
N PRO A 348 8.73 2.04 20.58
CA PRO A 348 9.68 1.26 21.38
C PRO A 348 9.10 0.94 22.76
N THR A 349 9.42 -0.22 23.30
CA THR A 349 9.05 -0.60 24.68
C THR A 349 9.85 0.19 25.71
N TYR A 350 11.11 0.50 25.39
CA TYR A 350 12.03 1.25 26.22
C TYR A 350 12.58 2.47 25.44
N MET A 351 12.13 3.67 25.80
CA MET A 351 12.46 4.90 25.06
C MET A 351 13.92 5.29 25.15
N GLU A 352 14.61 4.94 26.24
CA GLU A 352 16.04 5.16 26.45
C GLU A 352 16.92 4.37 25.48
N ASN A 353 16.42 3.29 24.90
CA ASN A 353 17.14 2.44 23.98
C ASN A 353 17.09 2.97 22.54
N ALA A 354 17.82 4.04 22.26
CA ALA A 354 17.90 4.60 20.89
C ALA A 354 18.55 3.63 19.89
N LYS A 355 19.36 2.68 20.37
CA LYS A 355 20.03 1.66 19.56
C LYS A 355 19.82 0.27 20.17
N ILE A 356 19.57 -0.69 19.33
CA ILE A 356 19.38 -2.10 19.72
C ILE A 356 20.34 -3.03 18.97
N GLU A 357 20.67 -4.17 19.59
CA GLU A 357 21.39 -5.25 18.93
C GLU A 357 20.41 -6.21 18.25
N CYS A 358 20.40 -6.19 16.92
CA CYS A 358 19.50 -6.97 16.09
C CYS A 358 19.99 -7.01 14.64
N THR A 359 19.26 -7.68 13.77
CA THR A 359 19.58 -7.71 12.33
C THR A 359 19.54 -6.31 11.69
N PRO A 360 20.25 -6.07 10.56
CA PRO A 360 20.26 -4.79 9.90
C PRO A 360 18.85 -4.28 9.50
N GLN A 361 17.94 -5.18 9.11
CA GLN A 361 16.58 -4.81 8.76
C GLN A 361 15.75 -4.39 9.98
N GLU A 362 15.86 -5.16 11.05
CA GLU A 362 15.21 -4.85 12.33
C GLU A 362 15.72 -3.51 12.89
N ARG A 363 17.03 -3.27 12.82
CA ARG A 363 17.63 -2.01 13.27
C ARG A 363 17.10 -0.81 12.49
N LYS A 364 16.99 -0.89 11.15
CA LYS A 364 16.46 0.19 10.33
C LYS A 364 15.00 0.50 10.69
N LEU A 365 14.17 -0.53 10.85
CA LEU A 365 12.77 -0.33 11.18
C LEU A 365 12.59 0.20 12.62
N TYR A 366 13.36 -0.32 13.57
CA TYR A 366 13.36 0.16 14.95
C TYR A 366 13.79 1.63 15.06
N ASP A 367 14.87 2.03 14.37
CA ASP A 367 15.35 3.40 14.33
C ASP A 367 14.27 4.35 13.77
N LEU A 368 13.55 3.93 12.73
CA LEU A 368 12.45 4.69 12.18
C LEU A 368 11.31 4.87 13.19
N ILE A 369 10.91 3.80 13.89
CA ILE A 369 9.87 3.81 14.92
C ILE A 369 10.31 4.68 16.11
N TRP A 370 11.53 4.51 16.60
CA TRP A 370 12.08 5.28 17.70
C TRP A 370 12.10 6.78 17.39
N LYS A 371 12.63 7.15 16.22
CA LYS A 371 12.74 8.55 15.79
C LYS A 371 11.38 9.24 15.70
N LEU A 372 10.38 8.63 15.11
CA LEU A 372 9.06 9.25 15.02
C LEU A 372 8.38 9.32 16.39
N THR A 373 8.49 8.27 17.21
CA THR A 373 7.91 8.29 18.56
C THR A 373 8.50 9.43 19.39
N ILE A 374 9.81 9.56 19.43
CA ILE A 374 10.49 10.67 20.14
C ILE A 374 10.12 12.01 19.52
N ALA A 375 10.17 12.15 18.19
CA ALA A 375 9.82 13.38 17.50
C ALA A 375 8.39 13.85 17.81
N SER A 376 7.45 12.92 17.95
CA SER A 376 6.06 13.22 18.29
C SER A 376 5.89 13.93 19.64
N GLN A 377 6.86 13.77 20.55
CA GLN A 377 6.90 14.35 21.89
C GLN A 377 7.90 15.51 22.01
N ILE A 378 8.48 15.95 20.88
CA ILE A 378 9.36 17.14 20.82
C ILE A 378 8.55 18.38 20.46
N ALA A 379 9.02 19.53 20.93
CA ALA A 379 8.44 20.84 20.61
C ALA A 379 8.38 21.11 19.10
N ASP A 380 7.41 21.94 18.70
CA ASP A 380 7.26 22.37 17.31
C ASP A 380 8.54 23.03 16.80
N ALA A 381 8.81 22.88 15.53
CA ALA A 381 9.83 23.68 14.88
C ALA A 381 9.26 25.07 14.57
N GLU A 382 10.05 26.11 14.92
CA GLU A 382 9.68 27.48 14.63
C GLU A 382 10.49 27.98 13.43
N VAL A 383 9.75 28.38 12.40
CA VAL A 383 10.32 28.82 11.13
C VAL A 383 9.79 30.20 10.79
N GLU A 384 10.61 31.03 10.26
CA GLU A 384 10.16 32.30 9.64
C GLU A 384 10.13 32.10 8.12
N LYS A 385 8.93 32.23 7.53
CA LYS A 385 8.77 32.27 6.09
C LYS A 385 8.71 33.71 5.60
N THR A 386 9.70 34.09 4.79
CA THR A 386 9.75 35.38 4.13
C THR A 386 9.32 35.23 2.68
N THR A 387 8.35 36.04 2.28
CA THR A 387 7.92 36.17 0.88
C THR A 387 8.28 37.56 0.40
N VAL A 388 8.99 37.61 -0.72
CA VAL A 388 9.41 38.85 -1.37
C VAL A 388 8.65 38.98 -2.69
N THR A 389 8.03 40.13 -2.92
CA THR A 389 7.30 40.43 -4.15
C THR A 389 8.06 41.48 -4.96
N PHE A 390 8.27 41.19 -6.25
CA PHE A 390 8.96 42.06 -7.19
C PHE A 390 7.97 42.61 -8.20
N ALA A 391 7.83 43.91 -8.24
CA ALA A 391 7.04 44.60 -9.24
C ALA A 391 7.86 44.77 -10.52
N ILE A 392 7.19 44.65 -11.66
CA ILE A 392 7.68 44.94 -13.02
C ILE A 392 7.13 46.30 -13.40
N SER A 393 7.96 47.29 -13.74
CA SER A 393 7.52 48.67 -13.88
C SER A 393 6.45 48.95 -14.93
N ASN A 394 6.31 48.11 -15.93
CA ASN A 394 5.39 48.25 -17.06
C ASN A 394 4.39 47.10 -17.16
N GLU A 395 4.23 46.27 -16.14
CA GLU A 395 3.29 45.16 -16.06
C GLU A 395 2.54 45.15 -14.72
N THR A 396 1.40 44.52 -14.70
CA THR A 396 0.65 44.26 -13.46
C THR A 396 1.10 42.97 -12.79
N GLU A 397 1.81 42.14 -13.51
CA GLU A 397 2.37 40.87 -13.05
C GLU A 397 3.52 41.11 -12.07
N THR A 398 3.72 40.16 -11.18
CA THR A 398 4.78 40.21 -10.18
C THR A 398 5.52 38.91 -10.11
N PHE A 399 6.83 39.00 -9.81
CA PHE A 399 7.58 37.81 -9.39
C PHE A 399 7.54 37.69 -7.87
N THR A 400 7.64 36.46 -7.39
CA THR A 400 7.74 36.16 -5.95
C THR A 400 8.91 35.25 -5.68
N ALA A 401 9.62 35.52 -4.58
CA ALA A 401 10.60 34.59 -4.02
C ALA A 401 10.24 34.29 -2.58
N THR A 402 10.44 33.06 -2.16
CA THR A 402 10.20 32.63 -0.78
C THR A 402 11.48 32.05 -0.17
N GLY A 403 11.70 32.32 1.10
CA GLY A 403 12.76 31.73 1.88
C GLY A 403 12.28 31.35 3.27
N GLU A 404 12.90 30.34 3.86
CA GLU A 404 12.59 29.89 5.21
C GLU A 404 13.85 29.94 6.08
N VAL A 405 13.70 30.47 7.27
CA VAL A 405 14.76 30.48 8.30
C VAL A 405 14.27 29.73 9.51
N VAL A 406 14.97 28.64 9.86
CA VAL A 406 14.67 27.86 11.06
C VAL A 406 15.20 28.64 12.27
N LYS A 407 14.30 29.12 13.13
CA LYS A 407 14.65 29.80 14.39
C LYS A 407 14.87 28.82 15.53
N PHE A 408 14.05 27.75 15.53
CA PHE A 408 14.19 26.65 16.45
C PHE A 408 13.86 25.36 15.70
N ASP A 409 14.78 24.40 15.70
CA ASP A 409 14.68 23.19 14.92
C ASP A 409 13.62 22.20 15.47
N GLY A 410 13.31 22.25 16.78
CA GLY A 410 12.31 21.39 17.39
C GLY A 410 12.46 19.93 16.96
N PHE A 411 11.34 19.31 16.60
CA PHE A 411 11.32 17.90 16.17
C PHE A 411 12.12 17.61 14.88
N LEU A 412 12.38 18.62 14.03
CA LEU A 412 13.15 18.45 12.78
C LEU A 412 14.59 18.01 13.04
N ARG A 413 15.08 18.19 14.28
CA ARG A 413 16.39 17.70 14.72
C ARG A 413 16.49 16.18 14.69
N VAL A 414 15.36 15.47 14.91
CA VAL A 414 15.31 14.01 15.01
C VAL A 414 14.66 13.39 13.78
N TYR A 415 13.60 14.03 13.27
CA TYR A 415 12.78 13.45 12.23
C TYR A 415 12.34 14.50 11.21
N ARG A 416 12.56 14.19 9.92
CA ARG A 416 12.02 14.93 8.79
C ARG A 416 11.15 14.00 7.98
N GLU A 417 9.93 14.42 7.68
CA GLU A 417 9.04 13.68 6.80
C GLU A 417 9.57 13.76 5.37
N PRO A 418 9.64 12.65 4.62
CA PRO A 418 9.87 12.70 3.19
C PRO A 418 8.60 13.25 2.52
N TYR A 419 8.78 14.02 1.47
CA TYR A 419 7.69 14.38 0.59
C TYR A 419 7.31 13.15 -0.25
N ASP A 420 6.02 13.02 -0.61
CA ASP A 420 5.59 12.02 -1.58
C ASP A 420 6.22 12.33 -2.94
N ASP A 421 6.69 11.30 -3.67
CA ASP A 421 7.20 11.42 -5.06
C ASP A 421 6.14 12.03 -6.01
N ASP A 422 4.90 12.12 -5.55
CA ASP A 422 3.74 12.60 -6.28
C ASP A 422 3.53 14.12 -6.18
N VAL A 423 4.27 14.80 -5.33
CA VAL A 423 4.29 16.25 -5.26
C VAL A 423 5.51 16.70 -6.08
N GLU A 424 5.27 17.51 -7.14
CA GLU A 424 6.36 18.31 -7.70
C GLU A 424 7.02 19.00 -6.49
N THR A 425 8.10 18.44 -6.01
CA THR A 425 8.94 19.12 -5.05
C THR A 425 9.38 20.39 -5.78
N GLN A 426 8.69 21.47 -5.47
CA GLN A 426 9.35 22.73 -5.61
C GLN A 426 10.66 22.53 -4.83
N GLU A 427 11.77 22.71 -5.51
CA GLU A 427 13.11 22.77 -4.88
C GLU A 427 13.17 23.97 -3.93
N ASP A 428 12.20 24.07 -3.04
CA ASP A 428 12.22 24.93 -1.87
C ASP A 428 13.05 24.21 -0.78
N GLU A 429 14.29 23.90 -1.13
CA GLU A 429 15.31 23.87 -0.10
C GLU A 429 15.19 25.19 0.65
N ALA A 430 15.17 25.14 1.97
CA ALA A 430 15.17 26.29 2.85
C ALA A 430 16.33 27.23 2.44
N ARG A 431 16.08 28.08 1.44
CA ARG A 431 17.07 29.05 0.96
C ARG A 431 17.02 30.26 1.87
N LEU A 432 18.15 30.54 2.47
CA LEU A 432 18.36 31.83 3.12
C LEU A 432 18.25 32.91 2.03
N LEU A 433 17.26 33.80 2.18
CA LEU A 433 17.22 35.00 1.35
C LEU A 433 18.32 35.99 1.79
N PRO A 434 18.98 36.64 0.85
CA PRO A 434 19.91 37.70 1.15
C PRO A 434 19.20 38.89 1.84
N PRO A 435 19.90 39.84 2.45
CA PRO A 435 19.28 41.01 3.06
C PRO A 435 18.65 41.89 1.97
N LEU A 436 17.34 42.09 2.06
CA LEU A 436 16.51 42.80 1.09
C LEU A 436 15.81 44.00 1.73
N LYS A 437 15.58 45.06 0.95
CA LYS A 437 14.85 46.25 1.38
C LYS A 437 13.71 46.60 0.41
N LYS A 438 12.55 46.94 0.94
CA LYS A 438 11.44 47.46 0.16
C LYS A 438 11.87 48.72 -0.61
N GLY A 439 11.51 48.82 -1.89
CA GLY A 439 11.92 49.87 -2.79
C GLY A 439 13.30 49.64 -3.45
N GLN A 440 14.03 48.59 -3.12
CA GLN A 440 15.30 48.24 -3.72
C GLN A 440 15.07 47.86 -5.20
N LYS A 441 15.83 48.47 -6.10
CA LYS A 441 15.90 48.13 -7.51
C LYS A 441 16.92 47.01 -7.70
N LEU A 442 16.57 46.04 -8.54
CA LEU A 442 17.40 44.89 -8.81
C LEU A 442 17.68 44.76 -10.30
N GLU A 443 18.86 44.30 -10.60
CA GLU A 443 19.24 43.81 -11.92
C GLU A 443 18.93 42.33 -12.00
N HIS A 444 18.61 41.84 -13.18
CA HIS A 444 18.41 40.40 -13.45
C HIS A 444 19.50 39.87 -14.36
N GLU A 445 19.92 38.64 -14.13
CA GLU A 445 20.84 37.94 -15.02
C GLU A 445 20.07 37.42 -16.25
N GLY A 446 18.85 36.94 -16.03
CA GLY A 446 17.98 36.44 -17.08
C GLY A 446 16.57 36.14 -16.58
N ILE A 447 15.63 36.05 -17.55
CA ILE A 447 14.24 35.66 -17.28
C ILE A 447 13.91 34.53 -18.26
N THR A 448 13.54 33.37 -17.71
CA THR A 448 13.26 32.16 -18.48
C THR A 448 11.82 31.76 -18.37
N ALA A 449 11.13 31.59 -19.50
CA ALA A 449 9.80 31.01 -19.60
C ALA A 449 9.93 29.58 -20.12
N THR A 450 9.66 28.61 -19.27
CA THR A 450 9.79 27.18 -19.57
C THR A 450 8.41 26.54 -19.70
N GLU A 451 8.16 25.90 -20.83
CA GLU A 451 6.96 25.11 -21.04
C GLU A 451 6.94 23.93 -20.05
N ARG A 452 5.81 23.76 -19.36
CA ARG A 452 5.54 22.68 -18.43
C ARG A 452 4.16 22.11 -18.70
N PHE A 453 4.02 20.82 -18.46
CA PHE A 453 2.80 20.08 -18.72
C PHE A 453 2.20 19.60 -17.40
N THR A 454 0.87 19.61 -17.33
CA THR A 454 0.18 18.93 -16.23
C THR A 454 0.53 17.44 -16.27
N GLN A 455 0.58 16.82 -15.10
CA GLN A 455 0.90 15.40 -14.99
C GLN A 455 -0.37 14.60 -14.66
N HIS A 456 -0.46 13.39 -15.21
CA HIS A 456 -1.51 12.46 -14.82
C HIS A 456 -1.34 12.03 -13.35
N PRO A 457 -2.42 11.60 -12.67
CA PRO A 457 -2.28 11.00 -11.35
C PRO A 457 -1.32 9.79 -11.42
N PRO A 458 -0.34 9.68 -10.52
CA PRO A 458 0.64 8.59 -10.56
C PRO A 458 -0.02 7.25 -10.24
N ARG A 459 0.54 6.18 -10.79
CA ARG A 459 0.17 4.83 -10.41
C ARG A 459 0.47 4.60 -8.92
N TYR A 460 -0.30 3.72 -8.30
CA TYR A 460 -0.07 3.38 -6.90
C TYR A 460 1.26 2.65 -6.71
N THR A 461 1.96 3.00 -5.63
CA THR A 461 2.93 2.11 -4.97
C THR A 461 2.18 1.25 -3.95
N GLU A 462 2.83 0.23 -3.36
CA GLU A 462 2.22 -0.51 -2.23
C GLU A 462 1.82 0.44 -1.10
N ALA A 463 2.67 1.42 -0.77
CA ALA A 463 2.44 2.42 0.28
C ALA A 463 1.23 3.33 -0.02
N SER A 464 1.16 3.91 -1.22
CA SER A 464 0.04 4.79 -1.58
C SER A 464 -1.28 4.01 -1.75
N LEU A 465 -1.22 2.71 -2.09
CA LEU A 465 -2.41 1.86 -2.09
C LEU A 465 -2.91 1.59 -0.66
N VAL A 466 -2.01 1.31 0.30
CA VAL A 466 -2.39 1.17 1.72
C VAL A 466 -3.07 2.44 2.21
N ARG A 467 -2.48 3.60 1.95
CA ARG A 467 -3.06 4.89 2.28
C ARG A 467 -4.46 5.06 1.69
N LYS A 468 -4.63 4.72 0.40
CA LYS A 468 -5.93 4.83 -0.26
C LYS A 468 -6.99 3.89 0.31
N LEU A 469 -6.62 2.67 0.65
CA LEU A 469 -7.50 1.71 1.31
C LEU A 469 -7.94 2.21 2.69
N GLU A 470 -7.01 2.75 3.48
CA GLU A 470 -7.29 3.36 4.79
C GLU A 470 -8.23 4.57 4.66
N GLU A 471 -7.96 5.51 3.75
CA GLU A 471 -8.81 6.67 3.47
C GLU A 471 -10.25 6.28 3.13
N LEU A 472 -10.44 5.19 2.42
CA LEU A 472 -11.74 4.65 2.04
C LEU A 472 -12.38 3.77 3.14
N GLY A 473 -11.67 3.50 4.23
CA GLY A 473 -12.13 2.58 5.29
C GLY A 473 -12.17 1.11 4.87
N ILE A 474 -11.40 0.74 3.84
CA ILE A 474 -11.35 -0.60 3.24
C ILE A 474 -10.19 -1.39 3.85
N GLY A 475 -10.49 -2.50 4.47
CA GLY A 475 -9.49 -3.30 5.19
C GLY A 475 -9.21 -2.79 6.61
N ARG A 476 -8.28 -3.44 7.27
CA ARG A 476 -7.83 -3.16 8.64
C ARG A 476 -6.32 -3.47 8.74
N PRO A 477 -5.65 -3.11 9.84
CA PRO A 477 -4.23 -3.39 10.06
C PRO A 477 -3.79 -4.82 9.73
N SER A 478 -4.64 -5.81 10.00
CA SER A 478 -4.37 -7.23 9.72
C SER A 478 -4.50 -7.61 8.24
N THR A 479 -5.15 -6.81 7.40
CA THR A 479 -5.51 -7.19 6.01
C THR A 479 -4.78 -6.42 4.92
N TYR A 480 -4.14 -5.29 5.18
CA TYR A 480 -3.45 -4.51 4.14
C TYR A 480 -2.35 -5.32 3.45
N ALA A 481 -1.40 -5.83 4.19
CA ALA A 481 -0.28 -6.60 3.65
C ALA A 481 -0.73 -7.89 2.95
N PRO A 482 -1.62 -8.74 3.53
CA PRO A 482 -2.16 -9.91 2.84
C PRO A 482 -2.88 -9.57 1.54
N THR A 483 -3.67 -8.49 1.50
CA THR A 483 -4.39 -8.07 0.29
C THR A 483 -3.42 -7.74 -0.85
N ILE A 484 -2.41 -6.90 -0.57
CA ILE A 484 -1.42 -6.49 -1.57
C ILE A 484 -0.59 -7.68 -2.06
N SER A 485 -0.20 -8.59 -1.15
CA SER A 485 0.51 -9.80 -1.53
C SER A 485 -0.36 -10.72 -2.41
N THR A 486 -1.63 -10.89 -2.06
CA THR A 486 -2.54 -11.80 -2.76
C THR A 486 -2.84 -11.34 -4.19
N ILE A 487 -3.09 -10.04 -4.42
CA ILE A 487 -3.38 -9.55 -5.79
C ILE A 487 -2.18 -9.69 -6.73
N GLN A 488 -0.95 -9.62 -6.18
CA GLN A 488 0.28 -9.88 -6.93
C GLN A 488 0.50 -11.38 -7.16
N GLN A 489 0.32 -12.23 -6.14
CA GLN A 489 0.43 -13.69 -6.27
C GLN A 489 -0.56 -14.29 -7.25
N ARG A 490 -1.75 -13.69 -7.38
CA ARG A 490 -2.78 -14.07 -8.35
C ARG A 490 -2.54 -13.49 -9.75
N GLU A 491 -1.47 -12.76 -9.92
CA GLU A 491 -1.11 -12.09 -11.18
C GLU A 491 -2.19 -11.16 -11.72
N TYR A 492 -3.05 -10.58 -10.85
CA TYR A 492 -3.98 -9.53 -11.23
C TYR A 492 -3.30 -8.18 -11.33
N VAL A 493 -2.24 -8.03 -10.56
CA VAL A 493 -1.40 -6.84 -10.49
C VAL A 493 0.05 -7.27 -10.49
N ILE A 494 0.89 -6.55 -11.20
CA ILE A 494 2.35 -6.71 -11.15
C ILE A 494 2.99 -5.44 -10.60
N LYS A 495 4.12 -5.61 -9.93
CA LYS A 495 5.00 -4.51 -9.58
C LYS A 495 6.00 -4.33 -10.72
N GLY A 496 5.94 -3.19 -11.39
CA GLY A 496 6.71 -2.96 -12.59
C GLY A 496 7.45 -1.64 -12.59
N GLU A 497 8.28 -1.50 -13.62
CA GLU A 497 8.99 -0.28 -13.95
C GLU A 497 8.61 0.10 -15.40
N LYS A 498 8.45 1.39 -15.67
CA LYS A 498 8.26 1.91 -17.02
C LYS A 498 9.40 2.86 -17.33
N ALA A 499 10.07 2.65 -18.44
CA ALA A 499 10.99 3.64 -18.99
C ALA A 499 10.20 4.90 -19.34
N GLY A 500 10.81 6.07 -19.13
CA GLY A 500 10.23 7.32 -19.58
C GLY A 500 10.24 7.43 -21.09
N GLU A 501 9.40 8.33 -21.57
CA GLU A 501 9.31 8.70 -22.98
C GLU A 501 9.96 10.07 -23.19
N GLU A 502 10.59 10.25 -24.34
CA GLU A 502 11.18 11.54 -24.69
C GLU A 502 10.07 12.54 -25.04
N ARG A 503 10.11 13.70 -24.40
CA ARG A 503 9.17 14.79 -24.64
C ARG A 503 9.93 16.07 -24.94
N THR A 504 9.53 16.77 -25.99
CA THR A 504 10.05 18.09 -26.33
C THR A 504 9.26 19.16 -25.57
N TYR A 505 9.96 20.15 -25.03
CA TYR A 505 9.37 21.33 -24.41
C TYR A 505 10.10 22.60 -24.88
N ASN A 506 9.39 23.70 -24.90
CA ASN A 506 9.90 24.98 -25.35
C ASN A 506 10.45 25.84 -24.19
N VAL A 507 11.51 26.55 -24.46
CA VAL A 507 12.14 27.50 -23.52
C VAL A 507 12.36 28.83 -24.24
N LEU A 508 11.76 29.88 -23.71
CA LEU A 508 12.08 31.26 -24.07
C LEU A 508 13.00 31.82 -22.98
N ASN A 509 14.13 32.38 -23.36
CA ASN A 509 15.08 32.96 -22.40
C ASN A 509 15.43 34.38 -22.81
N LEU A 510 15.16 35.35 -21.95
CA LEU A 510 15.59 36.73 -22.06
C LEU A 510 16.91 36.91 -21.33
N GLN A 511 17.96 37.28 -22.03
CA GLN A 511 19.25 37.61 -21.50
C GLN A 511 19.72 38.97 -22.11
N GLY A 512 19.94 39.98 -21.27
CA GLY A 512 20.10 41.33 -21.75
C GLY A 512 18.88 41.82 -22.52
N ASN A 513 19.03 42.11 -23.82
CA ASN A 513 17.93 42.52 -24.73
C ASN A 513 17.55 41.50 -25.73
N GLU A 514 18.10 40.29 -25.65
CA GLU A 514 17.87 39.20 -26.62
C GLU A 514 16.93 38.15 -26.01
N ILE A 515 15.93 37.72 -26.80
CA ILE A 515 15.08 36.58 -26.43
C ILE A 515 15.42 35.43 -27.36
N THR A 516 15.99 34.38 -26.81
CA THR A 516 16.19 33.12 -27.50
C THR A 516 14.98 32.21 -27.36
N ASP A 517 14.73 31.37 -28.38
CA ASP A 517 13.57 30.49 -28.47
C ASP A 517 14.10 29.10 -28.89
N ASN A 518 14.23 28.22 -27.91
CA ASN A 518 14.84 26.92 -28.10
C ASN A 518 13.89 25.80 -27.63
N ASN A 519 13.96 24.66 -28.32
CA ASN A 519 13.33 23.44 -27.87
C ASN A 519 14.37 22.54 -27.18
N HIS A 520 13.97 21.98 -26.08
CA HIS A 520 14.75 21.03 -25.31
C HIS A 520 13.97 19.70 -25.18
N THR A 521 14.67 18.63 -24.86
CA THR A 521 14.07 17.33 -24.62
C THR A 521 14.27 16.92 -23.17
N GLU A 522 13.28 16.23 -22.61
CA GLU A 522 13.31 15.62 -21.27
C GLU A 522 12.75 14.20 -21.34
N ILE A 523 13.18 13.35 -20.41
CA ILE A 523 12.58 12.04 -20.22
C ILE A 523 11.47 12.19 -19.18
N THR A 524 10.22 11.94 -19.60
CA THR A 524 9.04 12.07 -18.74
C THR A 524 8.31 10.74 -18.56
N GLY A 525 7.53 10.59 -17.49
CA GLY A 525 6.70 9.42 -17.28
C GLY A 525 7.47 8.14 -16.91
N ALA A 526 8.74 8.24 -16.52
CA ALA A 526 9.48 7.12 -15.93
C ALA A 526 8.86 6.74 -14.59
N GLU A 527 8.61 5.46 -14.39
CA GLU A 527 7.99 4.94 -13.17
C GLU A 527 8.79 3.78 -12.63
N LYS A 528 8.96 3.74 -11.30
CA LYS A 528 9.67 2.67 -10.60
C LYS A 528 8.80 2.10 -9.49
N SER A 529 8.80 0.76 -9.37
CA SER A 529 8.09 0.03 -8.31
C SER A 529 6.59 0.35 -8.21
N LYS A 530 5.93 0.65 -9.32
CA LYS A 530 4.50 0.96 -9.39
C LYS A 530 3.67 -0.32 -9.59
N LEU A 531 2.46 -0.31 -9.04
CA LEU A 531 1.48 -1.37 -9.21
C LEU A 531 0.73 -1.14 -10.53
N MET A 532 0.81 -2.11 -11.42
CA MET A 532 0.20 -2.08 -12.74
C MET A 532 -0.80 -3.23 -12.87
N PRO A 533 -2.02 -3.02 -13.36
CA PRO A 533 -2.93 -4.11 -13.61
C PRO A 533 -2.45 -4.95 -14.77
N THR A 534 -2.66 -6.25 -14.71
CA THR A 534 -2.50 -7.15 -15.87
C THR A 534 -3.78 -7.18 -16.69
N ASP A 535 -3.71 -7.62 -17.93
CA ASP A 535 -4.91 -7.85 -18.74
C ASP A 535 -5.90 -8.81 -18.05
N THR A 536 -5.38 -9.83 -17.36
CA THR A 536 -6.21 -10.73 -16.55
C THR A 536 -6.90 -9.98 -15.40
N GLY A 537 -6.18 -9.11 -14.72
CA GLY A 537 -6.73 -8.28 -13.65
C GLY A 537 -7.83 -7.35 -14.16
N ILE A 538 -7.63 -6.74 -15.32
CA ILE A 538 -8.61 -5.86 -15.98
C ILE A 538 -9.88 -6.63 -16.33
N VAL A 539 -9.74 -7.79 -17.00
CA VAL A 539 -10.90 -8.62 -17.42
C VAL A 539 -11.70 -9.13 -16.23
N VAL A 540 -11.02 -9.60 -15.18
CA VAL A 540 -11.69 -10.05 -13.94
C VAL A 540 -12.39 -8.87 -13.25
N ASN A 541 -11.74 -7.71 -13.18
CA ASN A 541 -12.34 -6.51 -12.62
C ASN A 541 -13.62 -6.10 -13.36
N ASP A 542 -13.58 -6.04 -14.68
CA ASP A 542 -14.71 -5.60 -15.50
C ASP A 542 -15.87 -6.59 -15.41
N PHE A 543 -15.57 -7.88 -15.45
CA PHE A 543 -16.57 -8.91 -15.23
C PHE A 543 -17.26 -8.77 -13.86
N LEU A 544 -16.48 -8.55 -12.80
CA LEU A 544 -17.03 -8.37 -11.47
C LEU A 544 -17.83 -7.07 -11.31
N ILE A 545 -17.42 -5.98 -11.96
CA ILE A 545 -18.19 -4.72 -11.98
C ILE A 545 -19.53 -4.91 -12.70
N GLU A 546 -19.55 -5.63 -13.81
CA GLU A 546 -20.75 -5.87 -14.60
C GLU A 546 -21.78 -6.76 -13.87
N TYR A 547 -21.32 -7.87 -13.28
CA TYR A 547 -22.21 -8.89 -12.71
C TYR A 547 -22.37 -8.81 -11.18
N PHE A 548 -21.43 -8.19 -10.48
CA PHE A 548 -21.38 -8.08 -9.00
C PHE A 548 -20.98 -6.69 -8.54
N PRO A 549 -21.68 -5.63 -9.02
CA PRO A 549 -21.29 -4.25 -8.72
C PRO A 549 -21.23 -3.95 -7.22
N ASP A 550 -22.13 -4.54 -6.43
CA ASP A 550 -22.17 -4.34 -4.97
C ASP A 550 -20.89 -4.83 -4.29
N ILE A 551 -20.32 -5.96 -4.73
CA ILE A 551 -19.07 -6.51 -4.16
C ILE A 551 -17.88 -5.59 -4.44
N LEU A 552 -17.89 -4.91 -5.59
CA LEU A 552 -16.84 -3.98 -6.01
C LEU A 552 -17.06 -2.55 -5.47
N ASP A 553 -18.22 -2.25 -4.87
CA ASP A 553 -18.50 -0.94 -4.31
C ASP A 553 -17.63 -0.64 -3.09
N TYR A 554 -16.99 0.55 -3.10
CA TYR A 554 -16.09 0.96 -2.02
C TYR A 554 -16.84 1.14 -0.70
N ASN A 555 -18.02 1.76 -0.75
CA ASN A 555 -18.84 2.03 0.44
C ASN A 555 -19.40 0.73 1.04
N PHE A 556 -19.75 -0.24 0.19
CA PHE A 556 -20.17 -1.55 0.67
C PHE A 556 -19.08 -2.22 1.49
N THR A 557 -17.85 -2.29 0.96
CA THR A 557 -16.73 -2.92 1.68
C THR A 557 -16.40 -2.17 2.98
N ALA A 558 -16.38 -0.85 2.97
CA ALA A 558 -16.18 -0.03 4.16
C ALA A 558 -17.30 -0.23 5.20
N SER A 559 -18.56 -0.31 4.75
CA SER A 559 -19.71 -0.59 5.62
C SER A 559 -19.62 -1.97 6.28
N VAL A 560 -19.18 -3.00 5.55
CA VAL A 560 -18.99 -4.34 6.11
C VAL A 560 -17.88 -4.34 7.16
N GLU A 561 -16.77 -3.64 6.93
CA GLU A 561 -15.71 -3.51 7.94
C GLU A 561 -16.21 -2.81 9.20
N LYS A 562 -17.02 -1.76 9.06
CA LYS A 562 -17.68 -1.08 10.18
C LYS A 562 -18.63 -2.01 10.94
N GLN A 563 -19.41 -2.83 10.22
CA GLN A 563 -20.30 -3.79 10.85
C GLN A 563 -19.54 -4.85 11.68
N PHE A 564 -18.33 -5.25 11.23
CA PHE A 564 -17.48 -6.13 12.04
C PHE A 564 -16.96 -5.44 13.30
N ASP A 565 -16.72 -4.12 13.25
CA ASP A 565 -16.38 -3.34 14.45
C ASP A 565 -17.57 -3.29 15.41
N GLU A 566 -18.78 -3.04 14.93
CA GLU A 566 -20.02 -3.05 15.71
C GLU A 566 -20.33 -4.43 16.35
N ILE A 567 -19.96 -5.55 15.68
CA ILE A 567 -20.01 -6.89 16.30
C ILE A 567 -19.01 -6.98 17.45
N ALA A 568 -17.78 -6.52 17.24
CA ALA A 568 -16.73 -6.56 18.27
C ALA A 568 -17.10 -5.74 19.51
N GLU A 569 -17.87 -4.66 19.34
CA GLU A 569 -18.43 -3.83 20.42
C GLU A 569 -19.67 -4.45 21.10
N GLY A 570 -20.23 -5.53 20.52
CA GLY A 570 -21.43 -6.19 21.02
C GLY A 570 -22.75 -5.57 20.53
N ASP A 571 -22.70 -4.58 19.65
CA ASP A 571 -23.87 -3.84 19.17
C ASP A 571 -24.67 -4.60 18.11
N LYS A 572 -24.07 -5.59 17.44
CA LYS A 572 -24.69 -6.35 16.37
C LYS A 572 -24.42 -7.85 16.46
N GLN A 573 -25.40 -8.62 16.01
CA GLN A 573 -25.26 -10.07 15.86
C GLN A 573 -24.67 -10.42 14.50
N TRP A 574 -23.61 -11.20 14.47
CA TRP A 574 -22.88 -11.57 13.26
C TRP A 574 -23.72 -12.37 12.26
N THR A 575 -24.61 -13.26 12.72
CA THR A 575 -25.48 -14.06 11.86
C THR A 575 -26.49 -13.22 11.09
N ALA A 576 -27.00 -12.13 11.68
CA ALA A 576 -27.93 -11.20 11.03
C ALA A 576 -27.28 -10.48 9.83
N ILE A 577 -26.01 -10.11 9.96
CA ILE A 577 -25.25 -9.47 8.89
C ILE A 577 -25.04 -10.44 7.72
N LEU A 578 -24.61 -11.67 8.02
CA LEU A 578 -24.43 -12.72 7.00
C LEU A 578 -25.74 -13.06 6.29
N LYS A 579 -26.83 -13.16 7.00
CA LYS A 579 -28.15 -13.44 6.44
C LYS A 579 -28.61 -12.35 5.47
N THR A 580 -28.41 -11.08 5.86
CA THR A 580 -28.76 -9.94 5.00
C THR A 580 -27.91 -9.91 3.74
N PHE A 581 -26.61 -10.18 3.86
CA PHE A 581 -25.68 -10.26 2.73
C PHE A 581 -26.03 -11.41 1.80
N TYR A 582 -26.16 -12.63 2.33
CA TYR A 582 -26.36 -13.85 1.55
C TYR A 582 -27.66 -13.81 0.74
N LYS A 583 -28.73 -13.28 1.32
CA LYS A 583 -30.04 -13.10 0.66
C LYS A 583 -29.97 -12.32 -0.66
N LYS A 584 -29.05 -11.38 -0.76
CA LYS A 584 -28.83 -10.58 -1.98
C LYS A 584 -27.78 -11.20 -2.90
N PHE A 585 -26.71 -11.69 -2.30
CA PHE A 585 -25.53 -12.14 -3.03
C PHE A 585 -25.74 -13.48 -3.75
N HIS A 586 -26.26 -14.50 -3.07
CA HIS A 586 -26.44 -15.84 -3.62
C HIS A 586 -27.32 -15.89 -4.88
N PRO A 587 -28.48 -15.25 -4.95
CA PRO A 587 -29.28 -15.20 -6.19
C PRO A 587 -28.53 -14.54 -7.36
N SER A 588 -27.69 -13.55 -7.11
CA SER A 588 -26.89 -12.92 -8.16
C SER A 588 -25.85 -13.90 -8.73
N VAL A 589 -25.28 -14.76 -7.88
CA VAL A 589 -24.36 -15.83 -8.30
C VAL A 589 -25.08 -16.84 -9.18
N GLU A 590 -26.25 -17.35 -8.75
CA GLU A 590 -27.03 -18.33 -9.48
C GLU A 590 -27.47 -17.78 -10.85
N ASN A 591 -28.00 -16.55 -10.89
CA ASN A 591 -28.42 -15.89 -12.12
C ASN A 591 -27.23 -15.73 -13.09
N THR A 592 -26.06 -15.32 -12.61
CA THR A 592 -24.86 -15.16 -13.44
C THR A 592 -24.36 -16.52 -13.96
N LEU A 593 -24.41 -17.57 -13.15
CA LEU A 593 -24.06 -18.94 -13.60
C LEU A 593 -25.01 -19.48 -14.66
N ALA A 594 -26.31 -19.18 -14.56
CA ALA A 594 -27.34 -19.62 -15.49
C ALA A 594 -27.33 -18.82 -16.80
N ALA A 595 -26.92 -17.56 -16.78
CA ALA A 595 -26.91 -16.69 -17.95
C ALA A 595 -26.04 -17.28 -19.08
N LYS A 596 -26.60 -17.31 -20.32
CA LYS A 596 -25.82 -17.60 -21.52
C LYS A 596 -25.08 -16.33 -21.94
N THR A 597 -23.76 -16.31 -21.83
CA THR A 597 -22.93 -15.20 -22.30
C THR A 597 -22.69 -15.35 -23.81
N ALA A 598 -23.05 -14.37 -24.58
CA ALA A 598 -22.85 -14.35 -26.05
C ALA A 598 -21.36 -14.28 -26.43
N HIS A 599 -20.54 -13.63 -25.60
CA HIS A 599 -19.09 -13.51 -25.77
C HIS A 599 -18.36 -13.92 -24.49
N LYS A 600 -17.12 -14.41 -24.64
CA LYS A 600 -16.25 -14.63 -23.48
C LYS A 600 -15.85 -13.29 -22.87
N ALA A 601 -15.84 -13.23 -21.54
CA ALA A 601 -15.39 -12.02 -20.85
C ALA A 601 -13.99 -11.59 -21.33
N GLY A 602 -13.82 -10.30 -21.61
CA GLY A 602 -12.55 -9.73 -22.07
C GLY A 602 -12.24 -9.93 -23.56
N GLU A 603 -13.19 -10.37 -24.39
CA GLU A 603 -13.05 -10.35 -25.85
C GLU A 603 -13.38 -8.97 -26.40
N ARG A 604 -12.43 -8.35 -27.11
CA ARG A 604 -12.59 -7.08 -27.79
C ARG A 604 -12.36 -7.25 -29.29
N ILE A 605 -13.36 -6.91 -30.09
CA ILE A 605 -13.29 -6.89 -31.54
C ILE A 605 -12.53 -5.63 -31.95
N LEU A 606 -11.46 -5.78 -32.72
CA LEU A 606 -10.62 -4.67 -33.21
C LEU A 606 -11.05 -4.19 -34.59
N GLY A 607 -11.58 -5.08 -35.42
CA GLY A 607 -11.95 -4.80 -36.80
C GLY A 607 -11.86 -6.06 -37.67
N THR A 608 -11.53 -5.85 -38.96
CA THR A 608 -11.43 -6.90 -39.97
C THR A 608 -10.04 -6.92 -40.57
N ASP A 609 -9.46 -8.11 -40.73
CA ASP A 609 -8.19 -8.29 -41.43
C ASP A 609 -8.35 -7.93 -42.92
N PRO A 610 -7.61 -6.95 -43.43
CA PRO A 610 -7.75 -6.50 -44.80
C PRO A 610 -7.36 -7.55 -45.85
N VAL A 611 -6.62 -8.60 -45.43
CA VAL A 611 -6.16 -9.68 -46.35
C VAL A 611 -7.18 -10.79 -46.47
N SER A 612 -7.70 -11.28 -45.34
CA SER A 612 -8.63 -12.44 -45.29
C SER A 612 -10.11 -12.04 -45.20
N GLY A 613 -10.42 -10.80 -44.90
CA GLY A 613 -11.79 -10.33 -44.64
C GLY A 613 -12.39 -10.87 -43.33
N LYS A 614 -11.60 -11.55 -42.50
CA LYS A 614 -12.04 -12.18 -41.24
C LYS A 614 -11.95 -11.20 -40.08
N GLN A 615 -12.81 -11.42 -39.09
CA GLN A 615 -12.80 -10.63 -37.86
C GLN A 615 -11.50 -10.79 -37.08
N VAL A 616 -10.97 -9.69 -36.58
CA VAL A 616 -9.83 -9.65 -35.66
C VAL A 616 -10.32 -9.27 -34.28
N SER A 617 -9.97 -10.08 -33.28
CA SER A 617 -10.29 -9.85 -31.89
C SER A 617 -9.10 -10.11 -30.98
N VAL A 618 -9.12 -9.54 -29.77
CA VAL A 618 -8.18 -9.87 -28.69
C VAL A 618 -8.93 -10.37 -27.49
N LYS A 619 -8.35 -11.33 -26.76
CA LYS A 619 -8.95 -11.95 -25.58
C LYS A 619 -7.93 -12.65 -24.70
N ILE A 620 -8.36 -13.07 -23.51
CA ILE A 620 -7.54 -13.92 -22.65
C ILE A 620 -7.63 -15.36 -23.14
N GLY A 621 -6.53 -15.89 -23.69
CA GLY A 621 -6.35 -17.28 -24.06
C GLY A 621 -5.87 -18.17 -22.90
N ARG A 622 -5.66 -19.46 -23.20
CA ARG A 622 -5.18 -20.44 -22.19
C ARG A 622 -3.85 -20.03 -21.55
N PHE A 623 -2.95 -19.43 -22.32
CA PHE A 623 -1.59 -19.10 -21.89
C PHE A 623 -1.35 -17.59 -21.74
N GLY A 624 -2.38 -16.77 -21.72
CA GLY A 624 -2.33 -15.32 -21.59
C GLY A 624 -3.09 -14.60 -22.70
N PRO A 625 -2.91 -13.27 -22.82
CA PRO A 625 -3.56 -12.46 -23.86
C PRO A 625 -3.18 -12.90 -25.26
N VAL A 626 -4.17 -13.02 -26.14
CA VAL A 626 -3.97 -13.43 -27.54
C VAL A 626 -4.79 -12.55 -28.48
N ALA A 627 -4.24 -12.27 -29.66
CA ALA A 627 -4.97 -11.80 -30.82
C ALA A 627 -5.47 -13.00 -31.64
N GLN A 628 -6.64 -12.88 -32.23
CA GLN A 628 -7.28 -13.92 -33.03
C GLN A 628 -7.76 -13.33 -34.35
N ILE A 629 -7.49 -14.02 -35.46
CA ILE A 629 -8.10 -13.76 -36.78
C ILE A 629 -9.06 -14.91 -37.10
N GLY A 630 -10.29 -14.56 -37.40
CA GLY A 630 -11.37 -15.53 -37.66
C GLY A 630 -12.10 -15.95 -36.38
N THR A 631 -13.21 -16.64 -36.55
CA THR A 631 -14.07 -17.17 -35.49
C THR A 631 -14.15 -18.70 -35.51
N ALA A 632 -14.79 -19.30 -34.54
CA ALA A 632 -15.03 -20.75 -34.54
C ALA A 632 -16.10 -21.18 -35.58
N GLU A 633 -16.85 -20.24 -36.12
CA GLU A 633 -17.91 -20.43 -37.11
C GLU A 633 -17.38 -20.37 -38.55
N ASP A 634 -16.13 -19.89 -38.73
CA ASP A 634 -15.50 -19.82 -40.05
C ASP A 634 -15.10 -21.23 -40.54
N GLU A 635 -15.11 -21.45 -41.84
CA GLU A 635 -14.69 -22.72 -42.48
C GLU A 635 -13.25 -23.10 -42.11
N GLU A 636 -12.37 -22.10 -42.01
CA GLU A 636 -11.00 -22.30 -41.60
C GLU A 636 -10.82 -22.01 -40.11
N LYS A 637 -9.98 -22.82 -39.45
CA LYS A 637 -9.66 -22.63 -38.03
C LYS A 637 -9.08 -21.26 -37.77
N PRO A 638 -9.52 -20.56 -36.68
CA PRO A 638 -8.96 -19.28 -36.32
C PRO A 638 -7.45 -19.34 -36.07
N ARG A 639 -6.76 -18.29 -36.47
CA ARG A 639 -5.33 -18.11 -36.20
C ARG A 639 -5.17 -17.33 -34.90
N PHE A 640 -4.12 -17.63 -34.13
CA PHE A 640 -3.82 -17.00 -32.85
C PHE A 640 -2.39 -16.47 -32.83
N ALA A 641 -2.19 -15.29 -32.28
CA ALA A 641 -0.90 -14.72 -31.97
C ALA A 641 -0.87 -14.21 -30.52
N GLN A 642 0.23 -14.43 -29.81
CA GLN A 642 0.37 -13.97 -28.45
C GLN A 642 0.59 -12.47 -28.41
N VAL A 643 -0.16 -11.75 -27.55
CA VAL A 643 0.05 -10.31 -27.28
C VAL A 643 1.35 -10.15 -26.50
N LYS A 644 2.19 -9.21 -26.89
CA LYS A 644 3.48 -8.94 -26.23
C LYS A 644 3.23 -8.38 -24.82
N LYS A 645 4.19 -8.58 -23.91
CA LYS A 645 4.07 -8.13 -22.50
C LYS A 645 3.92 -6.61 -22.34
N GLU A 646 4.43 -5.86 -23.31
CA GLU A 646 4.39 -4.40 -23.34
C GLU A 646 3.06 -3.85 -23.87
N MET A 647 2.22 -4.73 -24.44
CA MET A 647 0.91 -4.41 -25.02
C MET A 647 -0.19 -4.92 -24.12
N SER A 648 -1.34 -4.22 -24.09
CA SER A 648 -2.55 -4.65 -23.38
C SER A 648 -3.70 -4.88 -24.34
N ILE A 649 -4.54 -5.88 -24.06
CA ILE A 649 -5.78 -6.12 -24.82
C ILE A 649 -6.73 -4.93 -24.75
N GLU A 650 -6.61 -4.05 -23.75
CA GLU A 650 -7.43 -2.86 -23.60
C GLU A 650 -7.07 -1.76 -24.60
N THR A 651 -5.79 -1.61 -24.92
CA THR A 651 -5.29 -0.47 -25.71
C THR A 651 -4.77 -0.84 -27.10
N ILE A 652 -4.45 -2.12 -27.35
CA ILE A 652 -3.91 -2.57 -28.63
C ILE A 652 -4.82 -2.20 -29.81
N THR A 653 -4.24 -1.65 -30.89
CA THR A 653 -4.96 -1.30 -32.11
C THR A 653 -5.10 -2.48 -33.07
N LEU A 654 -5.90 -2.33 -34.13
CA LEU A 654 -6.02 -3.34 -35.18
C LEU A 654 -4.67 -3.56 -35.88
N GLU A 655 -3.97 -2.49 -36.20
CA GLU A 655 -2.68 -2.50 -36.88
C GLU A 655 -1.63 -3.23 -36.04
N GLU A 656 -1.53 -2.90 -34.75
CA GLU A 656 -0.62 -3.57 -33.82
C GLU A 656 -0.94 -5.05 -33.65
N ALA A 657 -2.24 -5.41 -33.60
CA ALA A 657 -2.65 -6.80 -33.53
C ALA A 657 -2.30 -7.59 -34.80
N LEU A 658 -2.47 -6.99 -35.97
CA LEU A 658 -2.09 -7.61 -37.25
C LEU A 658 -0.57 -7.81 -37.37
N GLU A 659 0.24 -6.90 -36.82
CA GLU A 659 1.70 -7.07 -36.76
C GLU A 659 2.13 -8.35 -36.02
N LEU A 660 1.37 -8.78 -34.99
CA LEU A 660 1.67 -10.00 -34.25
C LEU A 660 1.56 -11.27 -35.13
N PHE A 661 0.78 -11.24 -36.20
CA PHE A 661 0.59 -12.37 -37.11
C PHE A 661 1.64 -12.45 -38.23
N LYS A 662 2.53 -11.46 -38.32
CA LYS A 662 3.69 -11.53 -39.26
C LYS A 662 4.71 -12.59 -38.87
N LEU A 663 4.66 -13.08 -37.63
CA LEU A 663 5.46 -14.18 -37.13
C LEU A 663 4.55 -15.37 -36.75
N PRO A 664 5.00 -16.63 -36.93
CA PRO A 664 6.28 -17.03 -37.54
C PRO A 664 6.30 -16.82 -39.04
N ARG A 665 7.48 -16.45 -39.61
CA ARG A 665 7.68 -16.32 -41.05
C ARG A 665 8.85 -17.19 -41.52
N THR A 666 8.73 -17.75 -42.71
CA THR A 666 9.83 -18.46 -43.38
C THR A 666 10.82 -17.44 -43.96
N LEU A 667 12.08 -17.54 -43.57
CA LEU A 667 13.16 -16.68 -44.04
C LEU A 667 13.77 -17.21 -45.34
N GLY A 668 13.64 -18.51 -45.63
CA GLY A 668 14.19 -19.22 -46.73
C GLY A 668 14.45 -20.69 -46.42
N GLU A 669 15.20 -21.38 -47.27
CA GLU A 669 15.61 -22.76 -47.07
C GLU A 669 17.10 -22.83 -46.74
N TYR A 670 17.48 -23.67 -45.82
CA TYR A 670 18.83 -24.05 -45.48
C TYR A 670 18.94 -25.58 -45.47
N GLU A 671 19.84 -26.14 -46.25
CA GLU A 671 19.99 -27.61 -46.44
C GLU A 671 18.68 -28.32 -46.83
N GLY A 672 17.88 -27.70 -47.73
CA GLY A 672 16.62 -28.26 -48.20
C GLY A 672 15.47 -28.24 -47.18
N LYS A 673 15.61 -27.47 -46.10
CA LYS A 673 14.58 -27.31 -45.04
C LYS A 673 14.31 -25.84 -44.74
N ASN A 674 13.05 -25.53 -44.50
CA ASN A 674 12.64 -24.17 -44.20
C ASN A 674 13.27 -23.66 -42.91
N VAL A 675 13.81 -22.47 -42.95
CA VAL A 675 14.24 -21.67 -41.81
C VAL A 675 13.09 -20.74 -41.44
N VAL A 676 12.54 -20.92 -40.26
CA VAL A 676 11.38 -20.15 -39.77
C VAL A 676 11.80 -19.33 -38.55
N VAL A 677 11.53 -18.03 -38.58
CA VAL A 677 11.67 -17.17 -37.42
C VAL A 677 10.32 -17.01 -36.73
N GLY A 678 10.30 -17.14 -35.40
CA GLY A 678 9.10 -17.02 -34.61
C GLY A 678 9.34 -16.35 -33.25
N ALA A 679 8.25 -15.94 -32.60
CA ALA A 679 8.26 -15.48 -31.22
C ALA A 679 7.99 -16.65 -30.27
N GLY A 680 8.96 -17.01 -29.44
CA GLY A 680 8.80 -17.98 -28.37
C GLY A 680 8.26 -17.38 -27.09
N ARG A 681 7.91 -18.22 -26.12
CA ARG A 681 7.36 -17.79 -24.80
C ARG A 681 8.35 -16.89 -24.02
N PHE A 682 9.64 -17.10 -24.21
CA PHE A 682 10.69 -16.40 -23.47
C PHE A 682 11.51 -15.46 -24.36
N GLU A 683 11.85 -15.94 -25.58
CA GLU A 683 12.71 -15.20 -26.52
C GLU A 683 12.33 -15.55 -27.97
N PRO A 684 12.61 -14.65 -28.95
CA PRO A 684 12.52 -14.99 -30.37
C PRO A 684 13.43 -16.16 -30.68
N TYR A 685 12.98 -17.04 -31.58
CA TYR A 685 13.75 -18.21 -32.00
C TYR A 685 13.80 -18.34 -33.52
N ILE A 686 14.80 -19.05 -33.96
CA ILE A 686 14.85 -19.58 -35.33
C ILE A 686 14.60 -21.07 -35.27
N GLN A 687 13.72 -21.59 -36.12
CA GLN A 687 13.50 -23.01 -36.28
C GLN A 687 14.11 -23.48 -37.58
N ASN A 688 14.96 -24.50 -37.51
CA ASN A 688 15.43 -25.25 -38.65
C ASN A 688 15.61 -26.71 -38.23
N ASN A 689 15.05 -27.65 -38.97
CA ASN A 689 15.22 -29.09 -38.80
C ASN A 689 14.92 -29.58 -37.36
N GLY A 690 13.92 -28.99 -36.65
CA GLY A 690 13.58 -29.38 -35.28
C GLY A 690 14.48 -28.77 -34.20
N LEU A 691 15.47 -27.96 -34.55
CA LEU A 691 16.30 -27.18 -33.65
C LEU A 691 15.68 -25.79 -33.46
N TYR A 692 15.74 -25.25 -32.24
CA TYR A 692 15.16 -23.96 -31.84
C TYR A 692 16.20 -23.07 -31.13
N PRO A 693 17.25 -22.60 -31.83
CA PRO A 693 18.17 -21.65 -31.20
C PRO A 693 17.45 -20.32 -30.89
N SER A 694 17.67 -19.83 -29.67
CA SER A 694 17.17 -18.51 -29.23
C SER A 694 17.98 -17.42 -29.91
N LEU A 695 17.32 -16.34 -30.34
CA LEU A 695 17.95 -15.14 -30.81
C LEU A 695 18.34 -14.22 -29.67
N PRO A 696 19.54 -13.59 -29.70
CA PRO A 696 19.85 -12.54 -28.74
C PRO A 696 18.81 -11.41 -28.76
N LYS A 697 18.48 -10.86 -27.61
CA LYS A 697 17.50 -9.77 -27.49
C LYS A 697 17.82 -8.51 -28.31
N THR A 698 19.05 -8.37 -28.73
CA THR A 698 19.55 -7.27 -29.58
C THR A 698 19.20 -7.43 -31.06
N ILE A 699 18.75 -8.62 -31.48
CA ILE A 699 18.34 -8.88 -32.87
C ILE A 699 16.82 -8.93 -32.88
N ALA A 700 16.18 -7.78 -33.14
CA ALA A 700 14.74 -7.77 -33.39
C ALA A 700 14.48 -8.57 -34.68
N PRO A 701 13.52 -9.52 -34.67
CA PRO A 701 13.08 -10.12 -35.94
C PRO A 701 12.34 -9.03 -36.73
N MET A 702 13.07 -8.46 -37.75
CA MET A 702 12.48 -7.49 -38.67
C MET A 702 11.38 -8.11 -39.53
#